data_e304dafde17424aa698a34d6f49345b9
#
_entry.id   e304dafde17424aa698a34d6f49345b9
#
_cell.length_a   1.000
_cell.length_b   1.000
_cell.length_c   1.000
_cell.angle_alpha   90.00
_cell.angle_beta   90.00
_cell.angle_gamma   90.00
#
_symmetry.space_group_name_H-M   'P 1'
#
loop_
_entity.id
_entity.type
_entity.pdbx_description
1 polymer ?
#
loop_
_entity_poly.entity_id
_entity_poly.type
_entity_poly.pdbx_seq_one_letter_code
_entity_poly.pdbx_strand_id
1 'polypeptide(L)'
;TMVRLSRGYGALLTPFVDSKGNFGKVYSRDMAWAAPRYTEAKLTPICAELFRDIDSDTVDFVDNYDNTMKEPALLPTTFPNILVSANSGIAVGMASQFCGFNLKEVCDTTIAYLKNPDCDLMETLLAPDFPTGGELIFDRNTIREIYETGRGSVRVRAKYRYVKEENLIEIYEIPYSTTVEAILDKVAELIKAGRAKEIADMRDETDLSGLKLAIDLKRGVDPDKLMTKLYKLTPLEDAFACNFNVLIAGTPKVLGVRQILEEWTAWRTGSVRRRVYFVMKKKQDKLHLLKGLKRILLDIDKAIQIIRETEEEAEVIPNLMIGFGIDQIQAEYVAEIKLRNINKEYILKRVNETDALQDEIADLEDTLNSPRRLKQILVDELTEAARKYGEPRRTSIVYSHEIETYVEEAQVEDYSVHVFLSREGYFKKITPASLRMAADQKYKDGDGLSQTFETTNGAEIMFFTDRCQVYKTRLSEFEDTKASALGDYLPAKLSMDSGENVIYAVLPGPDYAGALLFFFANGKAARVDLTAYKTTSNRRKLTGAYSDKAPLACIRRLDTDCELAVYSTEPRALIFHTALLAPKTTRTTQGVAVMTLKPKYQLETVKALEDTPITNQSRYRVRSLPAAGALLREEDSEERQMDLLD
;
A
#
# COMPACT_ATOMS: atom_id res chain seq x y z
N THR A 1 -13.40 26.86 -5.21
CA THR A 1 -12.99 26.71 -3.78
C THR A 1 -14.18 26.29 -2.92
N MET A 2 -15.30 27.04 -2.91
CA MET A 2 -16.48 26.78 -2.08
C MET A 2 -17.01 25.34 -2.21
N VAL A 3 -17.07 24.77 -3.43
CA VAL A 3 -17.50 23.38 -3.67
C VAL A 3 -16.67 22.39 -2.88
N ARG A 4 -15.33 22.49 -2.93
CA ARG A 4 -14.44 21.56 -2.20
C ARG A 4 -14.54 21.68 -0.68
N LEU A 5 -14.95 22.84 -0.16
CA LEU A 5 -15.14 23.07 1.27
C LEU A 5 -16.53 22.62 1.75
N SER A 6 -17.44 22.26 0.82
CA SER A 6 -18.83 21.96 1.12
C SER A 6 -19.04 20.52 1.61
N ARG A 7 -20.00 20.39 2.51
CA ARG A 7 -20.49 19.08 2.98
C ARG A 7 -21.05 18.23 1.85
N GLY A 8 -21.77 18.86 0.92
CA GLY A 8 -22.42 18.17 -0.20
C GLY A 8 -21.44 17.50 -1.16
N TYR A 9 -20.26 18.09 -1.35
CA TYR A 9 -19.22 17.54 -2.22
C TYR A 9 -18.45 16.37 -1.57
N GLY A 10 -18.25 16.42 -0.27
CA GLY A 10 -17.65 15.31 0.49
C GLY A 10 -16.13 15.16 0.36
N ALA A 11 -15.39 16.25 0.05
CA ALA A 11 -13.93 16.21 -0.05
C ALA A 11 -13.20 16.35 1.30
N LEU A 12 -13.90 16.76 2.36
CA LEU A 12 -13.34 16.99 3.68
C LEU A 12 -14.04 16.15 4.73
N LEU A 13 -13.27 15.62 5.68
CA LEU A 13 -13.80 15.00 6.90
C LEU A 13 -14.63 15.98 7.70
N THR A 14 -14.13 17.21 7.81
CA THR A 14 -14.78 18.30 8.55
C THR A 14 -15.03 19.46 7.57
N PRO A 15 -16.20 19.49 6.91
CA PRO A 15 -16.52 20.52 5.94
C PRO A 15 -16.75 21.89 6.60
N PHE A 16 -16.31 22.96 5.94
CA PHE A 16 -16.45 24.34 6.40
C PHE A 16 -17.68 25.06 5.84
N VAL A 17 -18.25 24.53 4.76
CA VAL A 17 -19.45 25.06 4.12
C VAL A 17 -20.60 24.08 4.27
N ASP A 18 -21.66 24.52 4.96
CA ASP A 18 -22.94 23.82 4.97
C ASP A 18 -23.67 24.18 3.67
N SER A 19 -23.94 23.15 2.87
CA SER A 19 -24.41 23.28 1.50
C SER A 19 -25.81 22.72 1.32
N LYS A 20 -26.64 23.41 0.52
CA LYS A 20 -27.97 22.97 0.16
C LYS A 20 -28.13 23.03 -1.36
N GLY A 21 -28.60 21.95 -1.95
CA GLY A 21 -28.63 21.74 -3.39
C GLY A 21 -27.49 20.85 -3.88
N ASN A 22 -27.31 20.75 -5.18
CA ASN A 22 -26.32 19.86 -5.80
C ASN A 22 -24.93 20.54 -5.88
N PHE A 23 -24.00 20.06 -5.06
CA PHE A 23 -22.59 20.48 -5.05
C PHE A 23 -21.66 19.46 -5.74
N GLY A 24 -22.21 18.46 -6.46
CA GLY A 24 -21.43 17.36 -7.01
C GLY A 24 -20.95 16.37 -5.95
N LYS A 25 -20.10 15.45 -6.34
CA LYS A 25 -19.50 14.45 -5.46
C LYS A 25 -18.02 14.26 -5.75
N VAL A 26 -17.19 14.16 -4.71
CA VAL A 26 -15.73 14.01 -4.85
C VAL A 26 -15.35 12.70 -5.53
N TYR A 27 -16.16 11.65 -5.36
CA TYR A 27 -15.93 10.31 -5.90
C TYR A 27 -16.46 10.11 -7.33
N SER A 28 -17.04 11.15 -7.94
CA SER A 28 -17.56 11.06 -9.31
C SER A 28 -17.11 12.28 -10.15
N ARG A 29 -16.60 11.97 -11.33
CA ARG A 29 -16.23 12.97 -12.34
C ARG A 29 -17.48 13.54 -13.04
N ASP A 30 -18.50 12.72 -13.21
CA ASP A 30 -19.69 13.03 -14.00
C ASP A 30 -20.79 13.71 -13.17
N MET A 31 -20.76 13.58 -11.85
CA MET A 31 -21.64 14.30 -10.93
C MET A 31 -21.14 15.73 -10.68
N ALA A 32 -21.31 16.59 -11.68
CA ALA A 32 -20.94 17.99 -11.58
C ALA A 32 -21.89 18.79 -10.66
N TRP A 33 -21.37 19.87 -10.08
CA TRP A 33 -22.18 20.79 -9.27
C TRP A 33 -23.12 21.63 -10.13
N ALA A 34 -24.27 21.98 -9.56
CA ALA A 34 -25.23 22.85 -10.20
C ALA A 34 -24.73 24.32 -10.29
N ALA A 35 -25.35 25.09 -11.15
CA ALA A 35 -25.07 26.54 -11.23
C ALA A 35 -25.38 27.23 -9.89
N PRO A 36 -24.61 28.26 -9.48
CA PRO A 36 -24.75 28.93 -8.18
C PRO A 36 -26.17 29.42 -7.85
N ARG A 37 -26.98 29.78 -8.85
CA ARG A 37 -28.37 30.22 -8.67
C ARG A 37 -29.32 29.13 -8.11
N TYR A 38 -28.91 27.86 -8.12
CA TYR A 38 -29.70 26.74 -7.63
C TYR A 38 -29.17 26.18 -6.29
N THR A 39 -28.19 26.84 -5.68
CA THR A 39 -27.54 26.35 -4.48
C THR A 39 -27.51 27.43 -3.39
N GLU A 40 -27.54 26.97 -2.12
CA GLU A 40 -27.37 27.82 -0.95
C GLU A 40 -26.12 27.34 -0.18
N ALA A 41 -25.41 28.28 0.43
CA ALA A 41 -24.23 27.97 1.24
C ALA A 41 -24.15 28.89 2.45
N LYS A 42 -23.76 28.34 3.60
CA LYS A 42 -23.43 29.07 4.81
C LYS A 42 -22.24 28.41 5.50
N LEU A 43 -21.61 29.12 6.44
CA LEU A 43 -20.53 28.53 7.22
C LEU A 43 -21.08 27.46 8.18
N THR A 44 -20.32 26.38 8.35
CA THR A 44 -20.58 25.38 9.38
C THR A 44 -20.16 25.90 10.76
N PRO A 45 -20.72 25.36 11.86
CA PRO A 45 -20.39 25.83 13.22
C PRO A 45 -18.89 25.73 13.55
N ILE A 46 -18.16 24.77 13.00
CA ILE A 46 -16.71 24.61 13.25
C ILE A 46 -15.89 25.80 12.74
N CYS A 47 -16.40 26.59 11.82
CA CYS A 47 -15.72 27.81 11.36
C CYS A 47 -15.49 28.80 12.50
N ALA A 48 -16.30 28.77 13.56
CA ALA A 48 -16.06 29.55 14.76
C ALA A 48 -14.68 29.25 15.39
N GLU A 49 -14.20 28.02 15.27
CA GLU A 49 -12.88 27.63 15.78
C GLU A 49 -11.73 28.07 14.86
N LEU A 50 -12.00 28.34 13.57
CA LEU A 50 -10.99 28.88 12.65
C LEU A 50 -10.77 30.37 12.86
N PHE A 51 -11.84 31.12 13.19
CA PHE A 51 -11.84 32.57 13.32
C PHE A 51 -11.90 33.04 14.78
N ARG A 52 -11.71 32.13 15.73
CA ARG A 52 -11.87 32.42 17.16
C ARG A 52 -10.97 33.57 17.58
N ASP A 53 -11.58 34.57 18.21
CA ASP A 53 -10.90 35.75 18.76
C ASP A 53 -10.09 36.58 17.72
N ILE A 54 -10.46 36.52 16.43
CA ILE A 54 -9.76 37.27 15.37
C ILE A 54 -9.76 38.79 15.61
N ASP A 55 -10.81 39.32 16.28
CA ASP A 55 -10.93 40.73 16.64
C ASP A 55 -10.14 41.11 17.90
N SER A 56 -9.40 40.16 18.49
CA SER A 56 -8.63 40.33 19.71
C SER A 56 -7.12 40.42 19.46
N ASP A 57 -6.73 40.98 18.33
CA ASP A 57 -5.32 41.16 17.92
C ASP A 57 -4.49 39.86 17.94
N THR A 58 -5.12 38.74 17.64
CA THR A 58 -4.50 37.41 17.70
C THR A 58 -3.55 37.12 16.55
N VAL A 59 -3.75 37.75 15.39
CA VAL A 59 -3.01 37.55 14.15
C VAL A 59 -2.73 38.87 13.46
N ASP A 60 -1.72 38.88 12.57
CA ASP A 60 -1.41 40.03 11.75
C ASP A 60 -2.33 40.10 10.54
N PHE A 61 -2.63 41.32 10.11
CA PHE A 61 -3.40 41.61 8.91
C PHE A 61 -2.50 42.22 7.85
N VAL A 62 -2.66 41.76 6.62
CA VAL A 62 -1.96 42.23 5.43
C VAL A 62 -2.96 42.81 4.42
N ASP A 63 -2.47 43.58 3.45
CA ASP A 63 -3.32 44.03 2.36
C ASP A 63 -3.71 42.84 1.48
N ASN A 64 -4.97 42.83 1.04
CA ASN A 64 -5.46 41.86 0.05
C ASN A 64 -4.83 42.15 -1.33
N TYR A 65 -5.13 41.29 -2.33
CA TYR A 65 -4.51 41.32 -3.66
C TYR A 65 -4.65 42.67 -4.42
N ASP A 66 -5.65 43.46 -4.11
CA ASP A 66 -5.90 44.77 -4.75
C ASP A 66 -5.71 45.96 -3.81
N ASN A 67 -5.22 45.76 -2.62
CA ASN A 67 -4.99 46.76 -1.56
C ASN A 67 -6.23 47.52 -1.13
N THR A 68 -7.43 46.97 -1.37
CA THR A 68 -8.71 47.62 -1.00
C THR A 68 -9.14 47.27 0.41
N MET A 69 -8.72 46.10 0.93
CA MET A 69 -9.11 45.60 2.24
C MET A 69 -7.92 44.95 2.93
N LYS A 70 -8.08 44.66 4.23
CA LYS A 70 -7.13 43.87 5.02
C LYS A 70 -7.65 42.46 5.17
N GLU A 71 -6.74 41.49 5.07
CA GLU A 71 -7.01 40.08 5.34
C GLU A 71 -6.01 39.52 6.37
N PRO A 72 -6.41 38.52 7.17
CA PRO A 72 -5.48 37.91 8.12
C PRO A 72 -4.39 37.15 7.37
N ALA A 73 -3.12 37.34 7.77
CA ALA A 73 -2.00 36.59 7.22
C ALA A 73 -2.11 35.09 7.51
N LEU A 74 -2.63 34.74 8.70
CA LEU A 74 -2.94 33.37 9.16
C LEU A 74 -4.22 33.41 9.97
N LEU A 75 -5.00 32.33 9.97
CA LEU A 75 -6.22 32.21 10.79
C LEU A 75 -5.88 31.78 12.22
N PRO A 76 -6.52 32.32 13.26
CA PRO A 76 -6.27 31.98 14.65
C PRO A 76 -6.93 30.66 15.06
N THR A 77 -6.61 29.56 14.37
CA THR A 77 -7.24 28.26 14.54
C THR A 77 -6.98 27.67 15.93
N THR A 78 -8.00 27.09 16.55
CA THR A 78 -7.89 26.47 17.88
C THR A 78 -7.37 25.03 17.84
N PHE A 79 -7.21 24.44 16.65
CA PHE A 79 -6.65 23.12 16.41
C PHE A 79 -5.79 23.13 15.14
N PRO A 80 -4.84 22.17 14.96
CA PRO A 80 -3.96 22.10 13.79
C PRO A 80 -4.74 21.69 12.53
N ASN A 81 -5.46 22.64 11.95
CA ASN A 81 -6.36 22.42 10.82
C ASN A 81 -5.68 21.77 9.61
N ILE A 82 -4.41 22.04 9.38
CA ILE A 82 -3.65 21.48 8.26
C ILE A 82 -3.56 19.95 8.30
N LEU A 83 -3.60 19.36 9.49
CA LEU A 83 -3.59 17.89 9.66
C LEU A 83 -5.00 17.29 9.52
N VAL A 84 -6.04 18.06 9.81
CA VAL A 84 -7.44 17.57 9.73
C VAL A 84 -7.95 17.55 8.30
N SER A 85 -7.57 18.53 7.49
CA SER A 85 -8.10 18.72 6.14
C SER A 85 -7.19 18.13 5.09
N ALA A 86 -7.66 17.12 4.36
CA ALA A 86 -6.97 16.63 3.17
C ALA A 86 -6.78 17.78 2.17
N ASN A 87 -5.58 17.92 1.65
CA ASN A 87 -5.22 18.97 0.71
C ASN A 87 -4.34 18.42 -0.41
N SER A 88 -4.65 18.78 -1.63
CA SER A 88 -3.81 18.50 -2.80
C SER A 88 -3.66 19.78 -3.61
N GLY A 89 -2.43 20.25 -3.72
CA GLY A 89 -2.10 21.47 -4.47
C GLY A 89 -0.85 21.25 -5.31
N ILE A 90 -0.91 21.71 -6.56
CA ILE A 90 0.22 21.69 -7.49
C ILE A 90 0.50 23.13 -7.91
N ALA A 91 1.70 23.60 -7.63
CA ALA A 91 2.21 24.89 -8.03
C ALA A 91 3.49 24.72 -8.86
N VAL A 92 3.93 25.79 -9.52
CA VAL A 92 5.22 25.76 -10.22
C VAL A 92 6.36 25.64 -9.20
N GLY A 93 7.13 24.59 -9.34
CA GLY A 93 8.29 24.32 -8.46
C GLY A 93 7.96 23.64 -7.14
N MET A 94 6.69 23.47 -6.76
CA MET A 94 6.33 22.74 -5.54
C MET A 94 4.96 22.10 -5.60
N ALA A 95 4.81 20.95 -4.93
CA ALA A 95 3.53 20.29 -4.75
C ALA A 95 3.33 20.00 -3.26
N SER A 96 2.07 20.05 -2.82
CA SER A 96 1.67 19.69 -1.46
C SER A 96 0.55 18.66 -1.55
N GLN A 97 0.67 17.57 -0.79
CA GLN A 97 -0.35 16.54 -0.73
C GLN A 97 -0.46 16.02 0.71
N PHE A 98 -1.50 16.47 1.39
CA PHE A 98 -1.85 16.04 2.73
C PHE A 98 -2.96 15.00 2.69
N CYS A 99 -2.75 13.88 3.36
CA CYS A 99 -3.85 13.04 3.81
C CYS A 99 -4.53 13.73 5.00
N GLY A 100 -5.86 13.62 5.09
CA GLY A 100 -6.57 14.08 6.28
C GLY A 100 -6.38 13.12 7.44
N PHE A 101 -6.53 13.66 8.67
CA PHE A 101 -6.59 12.86 9.89
C PHE A 101 -7.88 13.17 10.63
N ASN A 102 -8.33 12.25 11.46
CA ASN A 102 -9.51 12.45 12.28
C ASN A 102 -9.31 13.61 13.27
N LEU A 103 -10.26 14.54 13.33
CA LEU A 103 -10.16 15.75 14.17
C LEU A 103 -9.92 15.41 15.66
N LYS A 104 -10.65 14.42 16.18
CA LYS A 104 -10.50 14.02 17.58
C LYS A 104 -9.10 13.46 17.84
N GLU A 105 -8.60 12.58 16.95
CA GLU A 105 -7.25 12.03 17.06
C GLU A 105 -6.17 13.13 16.98
N VAL A 106 -6.33 14.11 16.10
CA VAL A 106 -5.40 15.25 15.98
C VAL A 106 -5.38 16.09 17.27
N CYS A 107 -6.57 16.39 17.84
CA CYS A 107 -6.64 17.12 19.09
C CYS A 107 -6.00 16.33 20.25
N ASP A 108 -6.33 15.04 20.38
CA ASP A 108 -5.80 14.17 21.43
C ASP A 108 -4.26 14.04 21.32
N THR A 109 -3.75 13.93 20.09
CA THR A 109 -2.30 13.88 19.81
C THR A 109 -1.62 15.20 20.13
N THR A 110 -2.24 16.32 19.79
CA THR A 110 -1.70 17.64 20.13
C THR A 110 -1.65 17.85 21.64
N ILE A 111 -2.66 17.38 22.37
CA ILE A 111 -2.68 17.41 23.83
C ILE A 111 -1.58 16.51 24.41
N ALA A 112 -1.39 15.30 23.86
CA ALA A 112 -0.31 14.40 24.27
C ALA A 112 1.07 15.04 24.03
N TYR A 113 1.28 15.64 22.86
CA TYR A 113 2.51 16.39 22.52
C TYR A 113 2.74 17.57 23.46
N LEU A 114 1.70 18.36 23.78
CA LEU A 114 1.81 19.46 24.73
C LEU A 114 2.24 18.97 26.13
N LYS A 115 1.78 17.80 26.56
CA LYS A 115 2.16 17.20 27.85
C LYS A 115 3.58 16.65 27.84
N ASN A 116 3.93 15.92 26.77
CA ASN A 116 5.23 15.32 26.56
C ASN A 116 5.63 15.42 25.07
N PRO A 117 6.56 16.31 24.68
CA PRO A 117 7.01 16.44 23.29
C PRO A 117 7.60 15.16 22.69
N ASP A 118 8.09 14.24 23.52
CA ASP A 118 8.70 12.97 23.10
C ASP A 118 7.70 11.79 23.08
N CYS A 119 6.40 12.04 23.23
CA CYS A 119 5.36 11.00 23.19
C CYS A 119 5.37 10.23 21.87
N ASP A 120 4.97 8.96 21.86
CA ASP A 120 4.72 8.23 20.61
C ASP A 120 3.40 8.74 20.01
N LEU A 121 3.50 9.44 18.88
CA LEU A 121 2.34 10.00 18.18
C LEU A 121 1.36 8.91 17.71
N MET A 122 1.86 7.71 17.44
CA MET A 122 1.03 6.59 16.95
C MET A 122 0.10 6.00 18.02
N GLU A 123 0.26 6.35 19.29
CA GLU A 123 -0.68 5.94 20.35
C GLU A 123 -2.02 6.67 20.25
N THR A 124 -2.01 7.89 19.74
CA THR A 124 -3.21 8.74 19.66
C THR A 124 -3.62 9.08 18.23
N LEU A 125 -2.65 9.14 17.28
CA LEU A 125 -2.87 9.35 15.85
C LEU A 125 -2.59 8.02 15.13
N LEU A 126 -3.62 7.20 14.94
CA LEU A 126 -3.45 5.84 14.45
C LEU A 126 -2.99 5.79 12.99
N ALA A 127 -3.70 6.49 12.11
CA ALA A 127 -3.43 6.50 10.67
C ALA A 127 -4.22 7.64 10.00
N PRO A 128 -3.95 7.98 8.73
CA PRO A 128 -4.81 8.84 7.93
C PRO A 128 -6.28 8.40 7.95
N ASP A 129 -7.19 9.36 7.87
CA ASP A 129 -8.63 9.16 7.75
C ASP A 129 -9.12 9.90 6.50
N PHE A 130 -9.95 9.26 5.69
CA PHE A 130 -10.38 9.81 4.41
C PHE A 130 -11.88 10.05 4.37
N PRO A 131 -12.33 11.15 3.74
CA PRO A 131 -13.75 11.50 3.65
C PRO A 131 -14.62 10.44 2.96
N THR A 132 -14.05 9.70 2.02
CA THR A 132 -14.73 8.64 1.27
C THR A 132 -14.77 7.30 2.00
N GLY A 133 -14.16 7.20 3.20
CA GLY A 133 -14.07 5.96 3.96
C GLY A 133 -13.02 5.00 3.40
N GLY A 134 -13.42 3.75 3.19
CA GLY A 134 -12.53 2.68 2.73
C GLY A 134 -11.79 1.98 3.87
N GLU A 135 -10.88 1.09 3.50
CA GLU A 135 -10.01 0.32 4.40
C GLU A 135 -8.55 0.69 4.16
N LEU A 136 -7.91 1.30 5.15
CA LEU A 136 -6.48 1.60 5.08
C LEU A 136 -5.68 0.36 5.45
N ILE A 137 -4.75 -0.02 4.57
CA ILE A 137 -3.80 -1.10 4.81
C ILE A 137 -2.70 -0.56 5.71
N PHE A 138 -2.74 -0.98 6.98
CA PHE A 138 -1.83 -0.49 8.00
C PHE A 138 -0.51 -1.25 7.97
N ASP A 139 0.56 -0.51 7.69
CA ASP A 139 1.95 -0.91 7.94
C ASP A 139 2.60 0.12 8.87
N ARG A 140 3.01 -0.33 10.06
CA ARG A 140 3.57 0.55 11.10
C ARG A 140 4.80 1.31 10.63
N ASN A 141 5.64 0.69 9.81
CA ASN A 141 6.88 1.32 9.35
C ASN A 141 6.59 2.45 8.36
N THR A 142 5.69 2.20 7.43
CA THR A 142 5.23 3.21 6.45
C THR A 142 4.57 4.41 7.14
N ILE A 143 3.69 4.17 8.12
CA ILE A 143 3.05 5.26 8.87
C ILE A 143 4.08 6.05 9.68
N ARG A 144 5.03 5.37 10.33
CA ARG A 144 6.12 6.03 11.05
C ARG A 144 6.96 6.91 10.13
N GLU A 145 7.33 6.41 8.95
CA GLU A 145 8.08 7.19 7.95
C GLU A 145 7.35 8.47 7.56
N ILE A 146 6.03 8.39 7.31
CA ILE A 146 5.21 9.57 6.99
C ILE A 146 5.20 10.55 8.17
N TYR A 147 5.08 10.07 9.42
CA TYR A 147 5.03 10.93 10.60
C TYR A 147 6.37 11.61 10.89
N GLU A 148 7.47 10.97 10.56
CA GLU A 148 8.82 11.51 10.75
C GLU A 148 9.26 12.44 9.61
N THR A 149 8.95 12.09 8.36
CA THR A 149 9.51 12.76 7.17
C THR A 149 8.49 13.64 6.42
N GLY A 150 7.19 13.44 6.63
CA GLY A 150 6.12 14.05 5.84
C GLY A 150 5.99 13.47 4.43
N ARG A 151 6.70 12.37 4.13
CA ARG A 151 6.67 11.68 2.83
C ARG A 151 6.40 10.20 3.01
N GLY A 152 5.77 9.60 2.02
CA GLY A 152 5.44 8.18 1.98
C GLY A 152 4.15 7.94 1.23
N SER A 153 3.65 6.72 1.28
CA SER A 153 2.42 6.35 0.58
C SER A 153 1.62 5.36 1.40
N VAL A 154 0.34 5.62 1.55
CA VAL A 154 -0.61 4.71 2.19
C VAL A 154 -1.52 4.07 1.15
N ARG A 155 -1.88 2.81 1.34
CA ARG A 155 -2.80 2.09 0.46
C ARG A 155 -4.18 2.03 1.10
N VAL A 156 -5.19 2.30 0.31
CA VAL A 156 -6.59 2.28 0.73
C VAL A 156 -7.39 1.39 -0.21
N ARG A 157 -8.26 0.55 0.36
CA ARG A 157 -9.16 -0.35 -0.35
C ARG A 157 -10.59 0.16 -0.29
N ALA A 158 -11.34 -0.18 -1.32
CA ALA A 158 -12.79 -0.06 -1.32
C ALA A 158 -13.43 -1.01 -0.30
N LYS A 159 -14.55 -0.62 0.27
CA LYS A 159 -15.40 -1.51 1.07
C LYS A 159 -16.54 -2.05 0.22
N TYR A 160 -16.83 -3.32 0.41
CA TYR A 160 -17.89 -4.01 -0.29
C TYR A 160 -18.69 -4.92 0.64
N ARG A 161 -19.85 -5.32 0.17
CA ARG A 161 -20.65 -6.40 0.76
C ARG A 161 -21.16 -7.32 -0.34
N TYR A 162 -21.30 -8.60 -0.04
CA TYR A 162 -21.90 -9.56 -0.93
C TYR A 162 -23.39 -9.70 -0.62
N VAL A 163 -24.24 -9.38 -1.60
CA VAL A 163 -25.69 -9.53 -1.54
C VAL A 163 -26.04 -10.89 -2.15
N LYS A 164 -26.24 -11.88 -1.28
CA LYS A 164 -26.36 -13.28 -1.68
C LYS A 164 -27.63 -13.55 -2.50
N GLU A 165 -28.73 -12.88 -2.18
CA GLU A 165 -30.02 -13.02 -2.84
C GLU A 165 -29.96 -12.62 -4.32
N GLU A 166 -29.19 -11.61 -4.64
CA GLU A 166 -29.03 -11.06 -5.98
C GLU A 166 -27.75 -11.53 -6.66
N ASN A 167 -26.89 -12.29 -5.96
CA ASN A 167 -25.58 -12.75 -6.42
C ASN A 167 -24.70 -11.61 -6.95
N LEU A 168 -24.67 -10.49 -6.22
CA LEU A 168 -23.90 -9.32 -6.59
C LEU A 168 -22.97 -8.85 -5.46
N ILE A 169 -21.89 -8.20 -5.84
CA ILE A 169 -21.03 -7.43 -4.94
C ILE A 169 -21.47 -5.96 -5.02
N GLU A 170 -21.78 -5.37 -3.89
CA GLU A 170 -22.09 -3.95 -3.75
C GLU A 170 -20.89 -3.25 -3.10
N ILE A 171 -20.25 -2.33 -3.84
CA ILE A 171 -19.18 -1.47 -3.33
C ILE A 171 -19.82 -0.15 -2.89
N TYR A 172 -19.62 0.24 -1.63
CA TYR A 172 -20.24 1.42 -1.02
C TYR A 172 -19.25 2.46 -0.50
N GLU A 173 -17.95 2.16 -0.45
CA GLU A 173 -16.87 3.11 -0.18
C GLU A 173 -15.70 2.81 -1.12
N ILE A 174 -15.07 3.85 -1.67
CA ILE A 174 -13.92 3.72 -2.57
C ILE A 174 -12.74 4.59 -2.09
N PRO A 175 -11.50 4.30 -2.51
CA PRO A 175 -10.35 5.11 -2.19
C PRO A 175 -10.54 6.58 -2.58
N TYR A 176 -10.05 7.49 -1.74
CA TYR A 176 -10.15 8.95 -1.96
C TYR A 176 -9.42 9.44 -3.22
N SER A 177 -8.44 8.68 -3.70
CA SER A 177 -7.61 8.99 -4.87
C SER A 177 -8.25 8.63 -6.21
N THR A 178 -9.41 7.96 -6.22
CA THR A 178 -10.07 7.47 -7.44
C THR A 178 -11.52 7.93 -7.57
N THR A 179 -12.12 7.64 -8.72
CA THR A 179 -13.54 7.92 -9.00
C THR A 179 -14.26 6.67 -9.49
N VAL A 180 -15.59 6.68 -9.39
CA VAL A 180 -16.46 5.60 -9.86
C VAL A 180 -16.19 5.29 -11.34
N GLU A 181 -16.09 6.33 -12.17
CA GLU A 181 -15.88 6.18 -13.60
C GLU A 181 -14.53 5.54 -13.92
N ALA A 182 -13.46 5.91 -13.19
CA ALA A 182 -12.15 5.31 -13.37
C ALA A 182 -12.15 3.80 -13.03
N ILE A 183 -12.91 3.40 -12.03
CA ILE A 183 -13.09 1.99 -11.66
C ILE A 183 -13.87 1.27 -12.75
N LEU A 184 -15.00 1.83 -13.20
CA LEU A 184 -15.84 1.25 -14.27
C LEU A 184 -15.05 1.08 -15.57
N ASP A 185 -14.32 2.12 -16.01
CA ASP A 185 -13.48 2.07 -17.20
C ASP A 185 -12.44 0.93 -17.10
N LYS A 186 -11.78 0.81 -15.94
CA LYS A 186 -10.76 -0.22 -15.74
C LYS A 186 -11.32 -1.63 -15.69
N VAL A 187 -12.47 -1.83 -15.06
CA VAL A 187 -13.14 -3.14 -15.05
C VAL A 187 -13.62 -3.51 -16.45
N ALA A 188 -14.16 -2.54 -17.22
CA ALA A 188 -14.56 -2.78 -18.60
C ALA A 188 -13.37 -3.19 -19.49
N GLU A 189 -12.19 -2.59 -19.32
CA GLU A 189 -10.97 -3.02 -19.98
C GLU A 189 -10.61 -4.48 -19.64
N LEU A 190 -10.68 -4.87 -18.36
CA LEU A 190 -10.39 -6.23 -17.90
C LEU A 190 -11.38 -7.25 -18.47
N ILE A 191 -12.67 -6.90 -18.58
CA ILE A 191 -13.69 -7.75 -19.21
C ILE A 191 -13.38 -7.95 -20.70
N LYS A 192 -13.10 -6.86 -21.42
CA LYS A 192 -12.72 -6.91 -22.84
C LYS A 192 -11.45 -7.73 -23.08
N ALA A 193 -10.47 -7.63 -22.18
CA ALA A 193 -9.23 -8.42 -22.23
C ALA A 193 -9.42 -9.88 -21.78
N GLY A 194 -10.62 -10.29 -21.41
CA GLY A 194 -10.91 -11.67 -20.94
C GLY A 194 -10.36 -11.98 -19.56
N ARG A 195 -9.86 -10.97 -18.83
CA ARG A 195 -9.22 -11.12 -17.50
C ARG A 195 -10.21 -11.04 -16.33
N ALA A 196 -11.47 -10.68 -16.57
CA ALA A 196 -12.53 -10.62 -15.55
C ALA A 196 -13.79 -11.36 -16.05
N LYS A 197 -13.62 -12.64 -16.44
CA LYS A 197 -14.70 -13.50 -16.95
C LYS A 197 -15.75 -13.84 -15.91
N GLU A 198 -15.47 -13.66 -14.65
CA GLU A 198 -16.33 -13.90 -13.49
C GLU A 198 -17.48 -12.89 -13.39
N ILE A 199 -17.29 -11.69 -13.94
CA ILE A 199 -18.26 -10.60 -13.92
C ILE A 199 -19.28 -10.83 -15.04
N ALA A 200 -20.58 -10.71 -14.70
CA ALA A 200 -21.67 -10.73 -15.66
C ALA A 200 -22.03 -9.32 -16.14
N ASP A 201 -22.16 -8.36 -15.20
CA ASP A 201 -22.46 -6.96 -15.49
C ASP A 201 -21.91 -6.05 -14.37
N MET A 202 -21.79 -4.75 -14.64
CA MET A 202 -21.38 -3.75 -13.67
C MET A 202 -22.14 -2.45 -13.90
N ARG A 203 -22.73 -1.90 -12.82
CA ARG A 203 -23.58 -0.71 -12.88
C ARG A 203 -23.23 0.26 -11.76
N ASP A 204 -23.35 1.55 -12.05
CA ASP A 204 -23.40 2.61 -11.05
C ASP A 204 -24.85 2.83 -10.62
N GLU A 205 -25.17 2.47 -9.39
CA GLU A 205 -26.47 2.65 -8.75
C GLU A 205 -26.41 3.71 -7.64
N THR A 206 -25.44 4.60 -7.71
CA THR A 206 -25.26 5.69 -6.75
C THR A 206 -26.47 6.62 -6.73
N ASP A 207 -27.02 6.84 -5.57
CA ASP A 207 -28.19 7.67 -5.34
C ASP A 207 -28.01 8.65 -4.15
N LEU A 208 -29.11 9.20 -3.65
CA LEU A 208 -29.09 10.13 -2.52
C LEU A 208 -28.65 9.47 -1.20
N SER A 209 -28.75 8.15 -1.09
CA SER A 209 -28.32 7.40 0.11
C SER A 209 -26.81 7.19 0.16
N GLY A 210 -26.12 7.32 -0.97
CA GLY A 210 -24.67 7.20 -1.06
C GLY A 210 -24.17 6.50 -2.31
N LEU A 211 -22.87 6.24 -2.33
CA LEU A 211 -22.19 5.51 -3.38
C LEU A 211 -22.64 4.05 -3.38
N LYS A 212 -23.02 3.55 -4.54
CA LYS A 212 -23.38 2.14 -4.77
C LYS A 212 -22.94 1.71 -6.16
N LEU A 213 -21.89 0.90 -6.20
CA LEU A 213 -21.39 0.30 -7.42
C LEU A 213 -21.70 -1.21 -7.36
N ALA A 214 -22.56 -1.68 -8.25
CA ALA A 214 -23.05 -3.07 -8.28
C ALA A 214 -22.26 -3.88 -9.31
N ILE A 215 -21.73 -5.04 -8.91
CA ILE A 215 -21.04 -6.00 -9.76
C ILE A 215 -21.81 -7.32 -9.71
N ASP A 216 -22.50 -7.67 -10.78
CA ASP A 216 -23.22 -8.93 -10.92
C ASP A 216 -22.24 -10.07 -11.20
N LEU A 217 -22.35 -11.15 -10.45
CA LEU A 217 -21.48 -12.32 -10.57
C LEU A 217 -22.10 -13.40 -11.44
N LYS A 218 -21.26 -14.13 -12.19
CA LYS A 218 -21.68 -15.39 -12.79
C LYS A 218 -21.87 -16.47 -11.73
N ARG A 219 -22.67 -17.48 -12.04
CA ARG A 219 -22.93 -18.59 -11.11
C ARG A 219 -21.65 -19.32 -10.70
N GLY A 220 -21.50 -19.57 -9.41
CA GLY A 220 -20.37 -20.33 -8.85
C GLY A 220 -19.08 -19.52 -8.66
N VAL A 221 -19.12 -18.19 -8.81
CA VAL A 221 -18.00 -17.32 -8.53
C VAL A 221 -17.91 -17.06 -7.03
N ASP A 222 -16.69 -17.13 -6.50
CA ASP A 222 -16.36 -16.75 -5.14
C ASP A 222 -16.14 -15.23 -5.08
N PRO A 223 -16.99 -14.46 -4.36
CA PRO A 223 -16.92 -13.01 -4.33
C PRO A 223 -15.61 -12.48 -3.72
N ASP A 224 -15.07 -13.13 -2.69
CA ASP A 224 -13.88 -12.66 -1.99
C ASP A 224 -12.62 -12.85 -2.86
N LYS A 225 -12.54 -13.96 -3.59
CA LYS A 225 -11.46 -14.18 -4.57
C LYS A 225 -11.52 -13.18 -5.72
N LEU A 226 -12.72 -12.88 -6.21
CA LEU A 226 -12.88 -11.87 -7.26
C LEU A 226 -12.47 -10.50 -6.74
N MET A 227 -12.89 -10.10 -5.54
CA MET A 227 -12.49 -8.81 -4.95
C MET A 227 -10.98 -8.73 -4.74
N THR A 228 -10.34 -9.80 -4.25
CA THR A 228 -8.87 -9.85 -4.12
C THR A 228 -8.16 -9.63 -5.47
N LYS A 229 -8.72 -10.19 -6.55
CA LYS A 229 -8.24 -9.97 -7.93
C LYS A 229 -8.46 -8.54 -8.39
N LEU A 230 -9.65 -7.97 -8.16
CA LEU A 230 -10.01 -6.61 -8.56
C LEU A 230 -9.17 -5.56 -7.80
N TYR A 231 -8.90 -5.75 -6.52
CA TYR A 231 -7.99 -4.89 -5.74
C TYR A 231 -6.61 -4.77 -6.39
N LYS A 232 -6.07 -5.85 -6.93
CA LYS A 232 -4.75 -5.82 -7.59
C LYS A 232 -4.78 -5.19 -8.98
N LEU A 233 -5.89 -5.31 -9.71
CA LEU A 233 -5.96 -4.98 -11.13
C LEU A 233 -6.68 -3.67 -11.43
N THR A 234 -7.33 -3.06 -10.44
CA THR A 234 -8.16 -1.87 -10.59
C THR A 234 -7.89 -0.86 -9.48
N PRO A 235 -8.34 0.40 -9.62
CA PRO A 235 -8.26 1.42 -8.56
C PRO A 235 -9.16 1.17 -7.34
N LEU A 236 -9.79 -0.01 -7.21
CA LEU A 236 -10.48 -0.42 -5.97
C LEU A 236 -9.51 -0.57 -4.79
N GLU A 237 -8.23 -0.76 -5.04
CA GLU A 237 -7.14 -0.53 -4.10
C GLU A 237 -6.19 0.46 -4.76
N ASP A 238 -5.96 1.60 -4.11
CA ASP A 238 -5.11 2.64 -4.66
C ASP A 238 -4.20 3.24 -3.59
N ALA A 239 -3.12 3.87 -4.03
CA ALA A 239 -2.10 4.45 -3.19
C ALA A 239 -2.27 5.97 -3.10
N PHE A 240 -2.35 6.49 -1.88
CA PHE A 240 -2.29 7.93 -1.63
C PHE A 240 -0.88 8.33 -1.24
N ALA A 241 -0.21 9.08 -2.12
CA ALA A 241 1.13 9.59 -1.84
C ALA A 241 1.04 10.82 -0.93
N CYS A 242 1.80 10.84 0.18
CA CYS A 242 1.91 11.96 1.10
C CYS A 242 3.14 12.80 0.77
N ASN A 243 2.96 14.13 0.77
CA ASN A 243 4.01 15.11 0.66
C ASN A 243 3.60 16.35 1.47
N PHE A 244 3.96 16.40 2.75
CA PHE A 244 3.56 17.44 3.69
C PHE A 244 4.40 18.70 3.53
N ASN A 245 4.28 19.31 2.35
CA ASN A 245 4.99 20.54 2.02
C ASN A 245 4.16 21.73 2.51
N VAL A 246 4.72 22.50 3.43
CA VAL A 246 4.10 23.64 4.10
C VAL A 246 4.97 24.90 3.96
N LEU A 247 4.38 26.06 4.13
CA LEU A 247 5.10 27.34 4.18
C LEU A 247 5.35 27.72 5.64
N ILE A 248 6.62 27.80 6.03
CA ILE A 248 7.03 28.34 7.32
C ILE A 248 7.73 29.67 7.07
N ALA A 249 7.16 30.75 7.56
CA ALA A 249 7.63 32.12 7.28
C ALA A 249 7.89 32.39 5.78
N GLY A 250 6.97 31.92 4.92
CA GLY A 250 7.05 32.08 3.47
C GLY A 250 8.00 31.11 2.75
N THR A 251 8.72 30.26 3.47
CA THR A 251 9.65 29.27 2.89
C THR A 251 9.03 27.88 2.86
N PRO A 252 8.99 27.19 1.69
CA PRO A 252 8.45 25.84 1.60
C PRO A 252 9.37 24.83 2.30
N LYS A 253 8.79 24.00 3.16
CA LYS A 253 9.47 22.90 3.86
C LYS A 253 8.58 21.68 3.90
N VAL A 254 9.17 20.50 3.71
CA VAL A 254 8.48 19.23 3.97
C VAL A 254 8.73 18.84 5.41
N LEU A 255 7.65 18.72 6.19
CA LEU A 255 7.73 18.48 7.63
C LEU A 255 6.97 17.20 7.99
N GLY A 256 7.51 16.46 8.95
CA GLY A 256 6.78 15.38 9.62
C GLY A 256 5.68 15.91 10.55
N VAL A 257 4.80 15.03 11.00
CA VAL A 257 3.68 15.39 11.88
C VAL A 257 4.17 16.07 13.17
N ARG A 258 5.21 15.54 13.80
CA ARG A 258 5.78 16.14 15.03
C ARG A 258 6.24 17.57 14.82
N GLN A 259 6.95 17.83 13.73
CA GLN A 259 7.44 19.18 13.39
C GLN A 259 6.28 20.14 13.08
N ILE A 260 5.22 19.64 12.42
CA ILE A 260 3.99 20.44 12.19
C ILE A 260 3.31 20.80 13.52
N LEU A 261 3.24 19.88 14.47
CA LEU A 261 2.69 20.13 15.80
C LEU A 261 3.56 21.13 16.59
N GLU A 262 4.87 21.03 16.48
CA GLU A 262 5.82 21.98 17.09
C GLU A 262 5.59 23.41 16.58
N GLU A 263 5.59 23.59 15.26
CA GLU A 263 5.36 24.88 14.62
C GLU A 263 3.97 25.45 14.97
N TRP A 264 2.94 24.62 14.88
CA TRP A 264 1.59 25.05 15.21
C TRP A 264 1.41 25.42 16.68
N THR A 265 1.94 24.64 17.62
CA THR A 265 1.84 24.92 19.06
C THR A 265 2.60 26.16 19.46
N ALA A 266 3.77 26.42 18.88
CA ALA A 266 4.54 27.65 19.08
C ALA A 266 3.74 28.86 18.60
N TRP A 267 3.22 28.80 17.37
CA TRP A 267 2.40 29.85 16.78
C TRP A 267 1.10 30.08 17.58
N ARG A 268 0.36 29.01 17.93
CA ARG A 268 -0.89 29.14 18.71
C ARG A 268 -0.64 29.72 20.08
N THR A 269 0.43 29.35 20.75
CA THR A 269 0.83 29.93 22.04
C THR A 269 1.03 31.44 21.92
N GLY A 270 1.68 31.90 20.84
CA GLY A 270 1.80 33.32 20.52
C GLY A 270 0.45 34.02 20.32
N SER A 271 -0.47 33.42 19.55
CA SER A 271 -1.83 33.94 19.35
C SER A 271 -2.62 34.05 20.65
N VAL A 272 -2.58 33.02 21.52
CA VAL A 272 -3.24 33.06 22.82
C VAL A 272 -2.63 34.14 23.72
N ARG A 273 -1.30 34.29 23.71
CA ARG A 273 -0.64 35.36 24.47
C ARG A 273 -1.09 36.76 24.03
N ARG A 274 -1.17 37.00 22.71
CA ARG A 274 -1.69 38.27 22.14
C ARG A 274 -3.14 38.51 22.57
N ARG A 275 -4.01 37.50 22.50
CA ARG A 275 -5.39 37.59 22.96
C ARG A 275 -5.48 37.99 24.44
N VAL A 276 -4.76 37.29 25.32
CA VAL A 276 -4.77 37.56 26.75
C VAL A 276 -4.27 38.96 27.02
N TYR A 277 -3.19 39.41 26.36
CA TYR A 277 -2.69 40.75 26.45
C TYR A 277 -3.70 41.81 26.00
N PHE A 278 -4.38 41.57 24.86
CA PHE A 278 -5.41 42.48 24.35
C PHE A 278 -6.59 42.63 25.32
N VAL A 279 -7.08 41.52 25.89
CA VAL A 279 -8.14 41.55 26.91
C VAL A 279 -7.69 42.27 28.16
N MET A 280 -6.48 41.97 28.64
CA MET A 280 -5.86 42.66 29.77
C MET A 280 -5.76 44.17 29.52
N LYS A 281 -5.26 44.59 28.37
CA LYS A 281 -5.12 46.00 28.01
C LYS A 281 -6.47 46.71 28.00
N LYS A 282 -7.50 46.14 27.39
CA LYS A 282 -8.89 46.68 27.47
C LYS A 282 -9.40 46.84 28.91
N LYS A 283 -9.10 45.89 29.76
CA LYS A 283 -9.49 45.97 31.20
C LYS A 283 -8.68 47.02 31.95
N GLN A 284 -7.38 47.16 31.64
CA GLN A 284 -6.54 48.22 32.19
C GLN A 284 -7.03 49.61 31.77
N ASP A 285 -7.38 49.80 30.48
CA ASP A 285 -7.94 51.07 29.99
C ASP A 285 -9.27 51.41 30.65
N LYS A 286 -10.16 50.40 30.83
CA LYS A 286 -11.41 50.60 31.60
C LYS A 286 -11.16 50.92 33.07
N LEU A 287 -10.21 50.23 33.72
CA LEU A 287 -9.82 50.48 35.10
C LEU A 287 -9.25 51.90 35.28
N HIS A 288 -8.49 52.37 34.30
CA HIS A 288 -7.93 53.70 34.28
C HIS A 288 -9.03 54.76 34.25
N LEU A 289 -10.07 54.61 33.42
CA LEU A 289 -11.25 55.50 33.39
C LEU A 289 -11.98 55.47 34.72
N LEU A 290 -12.22 54.27 35.31
CA LEU A 290 -12.94 54.16 36.56
C LEU A 290 -12.14 54.74 37.76
N LYS A 291 -10.82 54.72 37.74
CA LYS A 291 -9.99 55.40 38.73
C LYS A 291 -10.13 56.91 38.69
N GLY A 292 -10.22 57.52 37.49
CA GLY A 292 -10.55 58.92 37.28
C GLY A 292 -11.90 59.28 37.84
N LEU A 293 -12.92 58.47 37.48
CA LEU A 293 -14.27 58.62 38.00
C LEU A 293 -14.31 58.57 39.54
N LYS A 294 -13.63 57.59 40.18
CA LYS A 294 -13.56 57.48 41.64
C LYS A 294 -13.06 58.76 42.30
N ARG A 295 -12.06 59.43 41.74
CA ARG A 295 -11.54 60.70 42.26
C ARG A 295 -12.58 61.84 42.26
N ILE A 296 -13.36 61.93 41.15
CA ILE A 296 -14.41 62.93 41.01
C ILE A 296 -15.62 62.63 41.91
N LEU A 297 -15.90 61.37 42.17
CA LEU A 297 -17.01 60.96 43.03
C LEU A 297 -16.80 61.29 44.52
N LEU A 298 -15.55 61.56 44.92
CA LEU A 298 -15.23 62.06 46.26
C LEU A 298 -15.73 63.52 46.45
N ASP A 299 -15.89 64.29 45.36
CA ASP A 299 -16.41 65.66 45.38
C ASP A 299 -17.15 66.01 44.08
N ILE A 300 -18.36 65.48 43.91
CA ILE A 300 -19.20 65.69 42.71
C ILE A 300 -19.59 67.15 42.57
N ASP A 301 -19.93 67.81 43.66
CA ASP A 301 -20.35 69.21 43.61
C ASP A 301 -19.25 70.09 43.03
N LYS A 302 -17.99 69.86 43.37
CA LYS A 302 -16.86 70.53 42.77
C LYS A 302 -16.75 70.27 41.27
N ALA A 303 -17.02 69.08 40.81
CA ALA A 303 -16.97 68.76 39.38
C ALA A 303 -18.06 69.55 38.60
N ILE A 304 -19.29 69.54 39.14
CA ILE A 304 -20.39 70.29 38.58
C ILE A 304 -20.11 71.79 38.62
N GLN A 305 -19.51 72.27 39.67
CA GLN A 305 -19.13 73.68 39.79
C GLN A 305 -18.06 74.06 38.73
N ILE A 306 -17.01 73.29 38.57
CA ILE A 306 -16.00 73.53 37.54
C ILE A 306 -16.63 73.60 36.15
N ILE A 307 -17.51 72.65 35.81
CA ILE A 307 -18.16 72.62 34.49
C ILE A 307 -19.04 73.85 34.26
N ARG A 308 -19.78 74.28 35.28
CA ARG A 308 -20.71 75.44 35.23
C ARG A 308 -20.00 76.80 35.20
N GLU A 309 -18.84 76.91 35.86
CA GLU A 309 -18.10 78.18 35.96
C GLU A 309 -17.09 78.34 34.84
N THR A 310 -16.84 77.32 34.03
CA THR A 310 -16.01 77.42 32.82
C THR A 310 -16.73 78.18 31.71
N GLU A 311 -16.11 79.23 31.20
CA GLU A 311 -16.74 80.08 30.18
C GLU A 311 -16.68 79.48 28.78
N GLU A 312 -15.55 78.82 28.41
CA GLU A 312 -15.36 78.23 27.10
C GLU A 312 -15.41 76.68 27.17
N GLU A 313 -16.15 76.06 26.26
CA GLU A 313 -16.28 74.59 26.17
C GLU A 313 -14.91 73.86 26.12
N ALA A 314 -13.98 74.42 25.38
CA ALA A 314 -12.60 73.89 25.20
C ALA A 314 -11.79 73.83 26.53
N GLU A 315 -12.12 74.63 27.50
CA GLU A 315 -11.42 74.72 28.80
C GLU A 315 -11.99 73.75 29.86
N VAL A 316 -13.17 73.15 29.65
CA VAL A 316 -13.82 72.23 30.60
C VAL A 316 -12.92 71.05 30.92
N ILE A 317 -12.32 70.42 29.94
CA ILE A 317 -11.41 69.27 30.13
C ILE A 317 -10.13 69.67 30.91
N PRO A 318 -9.38 70.72 30.48
CA PRO A 318 -8.23 71.19 31.24
C PRO A 318 -8.55 71.57 32.69
N ASN A 319 -9.70 72.20 32.95
CA ASN A 319 -10.08 72.63 34.30
C ASN A 319 -10.44 71.39 35.20
N LEU A 320 -11.09 70.35 34.65
CA LEU A 320 -11.31 69.08 35.36
C LEU A 320 -9.99 68.37 35.67
N MET A 321 -9.03 68.37 34.71
CA MET A 321 -7.72 67.76 34.92
C MET A 321 -6.98 68.43 36.08
N ILE A 322 -6.96 69.74 36.14
CA ILE A 322 -6.30 70.49 37.21
C ILE A 322 -7.03 70.31 38.54
N GLY A 323 -8.38 70.43 38.51
CA GLY A 323 -9.21 70.37 39.71
C GLY A 323 -9.14 69.03 40.45
N PHE A 324 -8.96 67.92 39.77
CA PHE A 324 -8.97 66.56 40.30
C PHE A 324 -7.65 65.80 40.17
N GLY A 325 -6.66 66.35 39.48
CA GLY A 325 -5.36 65.68 39.23
C GLY A 325 -5.55 64.42 38.41
N ILE A 326 -6.41 64.47 37.41
CA ILE A 326 -6.69 63.39 36.44
C ILE A 326 -6.12 63.75 35.05
N ASP A 327 -5.93 62.77 34.21
CA ASP A 327 -5.52 63.00 32.85
C ASP A 327 -6.69 63.33 31.87
N GLN A 328 -6.34 63.71 30.65
CA GLN A 328 -7.30 64.10 29.62
C GLN A 328 -8.35 63.04 29.37
N ILE A 329 -7.95 61.77 29.18
CA ILE A 329 -8.85 60.64 28.84
C ILE A 329 -9.84 60.41 29.96
N GLN A 330 -9.39 60.53 31.21
CA GLN A 330 -10.27 60.43 32.39
C GLN A 330 -11.22 61.60 32.49
N ALA A 331 -10.75 62.85 32.20
CA ALA A 331 -11.57 64.03 32.25
C ALA A 331 -12.66 64.05 31.15
N GLU A 332 -12.30 63.64 29.92
CA GLU A 332 -13.28 63.44 28.84
C GLU A 332 -14.36 62.44 29.20
N TYR A 333 -13.97 61.25 29.69
CA TYR A 333 -14.89 60.21 30.12
C TYR A 333 -15.89 60.73 31.19
N VAL A 334 -15.40 61.52 32.12
CA VAL A 334 -16.27 62.08 33.16
C VAL A 334 -17.18 63.17 32.64
N ALA A 335 -16.71 64.05 31.79
CA ALA A 335 -17.51 65.13 31.17
C ALA A 335 -18.68 64.57 30.33
N GLU A 336 -18.50 63.37 29.73
CA GLU A 336 -19.54 62.71 28.93
C GLU A 336 -20.55 61.91 29.77
N ILE A 337 -20.42 61.86 31.11
CA ILE A 337 -21.36 61.14 31.94
C ILE A 337 -22.72 61.79 31.90
N LYS A 338 -23.74 61.02 31.54
CA LYS A 338 -25.13 61.52 31.54
C LYS A 338 -25.56 61.86 32.99
N LEU A 339 -26.14 63.03 33.19
CA LEU A 339 -26.60 63.53 34.49
C LEU A 339 -27.39 62.48 35.33
N ARG A 340 -28.25 61.68 34.67
CA ARG A 340 -28.98 60.59 35.34
C ARG A 340 -28.11 59.52 35.97
N ASN A 341 -26.86 59.40 35.54
CA ASN A 341 -25.88 58.41 36.01
C ASN A 341 -25.00 58.96 37.15
N ILE A 342 -25.22 60.18 37.59
CA ILE A 342 -24.52 60.80 38.73
C ILE A 342 -25.30 60.52 40.06
N ASN A 343 -25.90 59.36 40.17
CA ASN A 343 -26.57 58.95 41.42
C ASN A 343 -25.67 58.01 42.22
N LYS A 344 -25.93 57.98 43.53
CA LYS A 344 -25.11 57.22 44.51
C LYS A 344 -25.05 55.74 44.18
N GLU A 345 -26.09 55.13 43.67
CA GLU A 345 -26.16 53.72 43.34
C GLU A 345 -25.25 53.39 42.14
N TYR A 346 -25.35 54.16 41.04
CA TYR A 346 -24.52 54.00 39.89
C TYR A 346 -23.01 54.12 40.21
N ILE A 347 -22.71 55.10 41.04
CA ILE A 347 -21.35 55.39 41.51
C ILE A 347 -20.78 54.22 42.27
N LEU A 348 -21.50 53.74 43.31
CA LEU A 348 -21.06 52.59 44.12
C LEU A 348 -20.88 51.36 43.28
N LYS A 349 -21.76 51.12 42.31
CA LYS A 349 -21.62 49.99 41.37
C LYS A 349 -20.34 50.10 40.57
N ARG A 350 -19.99 51.28 40.04
CA ARG A 350 -18.77 51.51 39.26
C ARG A 350 -17.50 51.37 40.11
N VAL A 351 -17.54 51.83 41.34
CA VAL A 351 -16.41 51.69 42.26
C VAL A 351 -16.16 50.21 42.62
N ASN A 352 -17.22 49.44 42.89
CA ASN A 352 -17.10 48.01 43.16
C ASN A 352 -16.56 47.23 41.93
N GLU A 353 -16.89 47.67 40.69
CA GLU A 353 -16.29 47.10 39.48
C GLU A 353 -14.76 47.29 39.44
N THR A 354 -14.22 48.31 40.11
CA THR A 354 -12.77 48.60 40.11
C THR A 354 -11.97 47.48 40.76
N ASP A 355 -12.43 46.97 41.91
CA ASP A 355 -11.72 45.92 42.66
C ASP A 355 -11.77 44.59 41.87
N ALA A 356 -12.93 44.24 41.31
CA ALA A 356 -13.09 43.06 40.45
C ALA A 356 -12.20 43.14 39.22
N LEU A 357 -12.10 44.33 38.56
CA LEU A 357 -11.21 44.51 37.40
C LEU A 357 -9.72 44.39 37.77
N GLN A 358 -9.32 44.84 38.97
CA GLN A 358 -7.94 44.68 39.44
C GLN A 358 -7.58 43.22 39.61
N ASP A 359 -8.46 42.41 40.23
CA ASP A 359 -8.26 40.98 40.40
C ASP A 359 -8.21 40.26 39.04
N GLU A 360 -9.10 40.61 38.13
CA GLU A 360 -9.09 40.03 36.76
C GLU A 360 -7.82 40.40 36.00
N ILE A 361 -7.30 41.62 36.11
CA ILE A 361 -6.05 42.06 35.49
C ILE A 361 -4.88 41.27 36.08
N ALA A 362 -4.82 41.13 37.40
CA ALA A 362 -3.78 40.38 38.08
C ALA A 362 -3.76 38.90 37.61
N ASP A 363 -4.93 38.29 37.47
CA ASP A 363 -5.07 36.91 36.96
C ASP A 363 -4.59 36.79 35.50
N LEU A 364 -4.90 37.78 34.63
CA LEU A 364 -4.42 37.82 33.25
C LEU A 364 -2.89 38.04 33.16
N GLU A 365 -2.32 38.90 34.04
CA GLU A 365 -0.88 39.11 34.16
C GLU A 365 -0.17 37.83 34.59
N ASP A 366 -0.70 37.10 35.57
CA ASP A 366 -0.18 35.81 35.99
C ASP A 366 -0.27 34.77 34.86
N THR A 367 -1.35 34.80 34.08
CA THR A 367 -1.51 33.95 32.90
C THR A 367 -0.44 34.22 31.85
N LEU A 368 -0.14 35.50 31.55
CA LEU A 368 0.89 35.88 30.60
C LEU A 368 2.29 35.45 31.03
N ASN A 369 2.55 35.46 32.34
CA ASN A 369 3.84 35.11 32.92
C ASN A 369 3.99 33.60 33.19
N SER A 370 2.93 32.81 33.08
CA SER A 370 2.93 31.38 33.36
C SER A 370 2.83 30.54 32.09
N PRO A 371 3.94 29.97 31.59
CA PRO A 371 3.88 29.03 30.45
C PRO A 371 2.94 27.85 30.67
N ARG A 372 2.79 27.41 31.93
CA ARG A 372 1.87 26.33 32.31
C ARG A 372 0.41 26.73 32.09
N ARG A 373 0.01 27.94 32.47
CA ARG A 373 -1.36 28.43 32.31
C ARG A 373 -1.70 28.64 30.83
N LEU A 374 -0.78 29.21 30.03
CA LEU A 374 -0.95 29.34 28.57
C LEU A 374 -1.14 27.98 27.92
N LYS A 375 -0.33 27.00 28.33
CA LYS A 375 -0.45 25.62 27.84
C LYS A 375 -1.79 24.98 28.21
N GLN A 376 -2.28 25.23 29.42
CA GLN A 376 -3.58 24.71 29.86
C GLN A 376 -4.73 25.28 29.01
N ILE A 377 -4.67 26.56 28.64
CA ILE A 377 -5.67 27.16 27.74
C ILE A 377 -5.69 26.42 26.38
N LEU A 378 -4.54 26.08 25.80
CA LEU A 378 -4.49 25.31 24.56
C LEU A 378 -5.12 23.92 24.74
N VAL A 379 -4.82 23.24 25.85
CA VAL A 379 -5.38 21.92 26.17
C VAL A 379 -6.91 21.98 26.29
N ASP A 380 -7.43 23.00 26.98
CA ASP A 380 -8.86 23.19 27.16
C ASP A 380 -9.58 23.48 25.85
N GLU A 381 -9.01 24.34 24.99
CA GLU A 381 -9.53 24.64 23.65
C GLU A 381 -9.56 23.40 22.75
N LEU A 382 -8.47 22.63 22.72
CA LEU A 382 -8.38 21.37 21.95
C LEU A 382 -9.40 20.33 22.45
N THR A 383 -9.55 20.22 23.77
CA THR A 383 -10.52 19.29 24.39
C THR A 383 -11.96 19.68 24.02
N GLU A 384 -12.25 20.99 24.04
CA GLU A 384 -13.57 21.49 23.64
C GLU A 384 -13.85 21.28 22.16
N ALA A 385 -12.88 21.55 21.29
CA ALA A 385 -13.00 21.33 19.84
C ALA A 385 -13.24 19.83 19.54
N ALA A 386 -12.47 18.94 20.16
CA ALA A 386 -12.64 17.49 20.02
C ALA A 386 -14.03 17.02 20.49
N ARG A 387 -14.53 17.56 21.62
CA ARG A 387 -15.85 17.22 22.17
C ARG A 387 -17.00 17.70 21.29
N LYS A 388 -16.91 18.90 20.73
CA LYS A 388 -18.00 19.51 19.95
C LYS A 388 -18.07 19.00 18.52
N TYR A 389 -16.92 18.76 17.89
CA TYR A 389 -16.81 18.53 16.45
C TYR A 389 -16.15 17.21 16.10
N GLY A 390 -15.66 16.45 17.07
CA GLY A 390 -15.04 15.14 16.85
C GLY A 390 -16.09 14.13 16.39
N GLU A 391 -15.82 13.48 15.24
CA GLU A 391 -16.60 12.38 14.70
C GLU A 391 -15.78 11.08 14.76
N PRO A 392 -16.43 9.90 14.77
CA PRO A 392 -15.73 8.63 14.61
C PRO A 392 -14.96 8.57 13.29
N ARG A 393 -13.88 7.78 13.24
CA ARG A 393 -13.16 7.50 12.00
C ARG A 393 -14.10 6.96 10.93
N ARG A 394 -13.89 7.40 9.69
CA ARG A 394 -14.58 6.87 8.51
C ARG A 394 -13.80 5.73 7.87
N THR A 395 -12.48 5.86 7.75
CA THR A 395 -11.61 4.84 7.18
C THR A 395 -11.28 3.79 8.23
N SER A 396 -11.66 2.53 8.00
CA SER A 396 -11.27 1.40 8.85
C SER A 396 -9.81 1.01 8.61
N ILE A 397 -9.21 0.37 9.61
CA ILE A 397 -7.82 -0.09 9.56
C ILE A 397 -7.80 -1.59 9.40
N VAL A 398 -7.06 -2.09 8.40
CA VAL A 398 -6.80 -3.51 8.17
C VAL A 398 -5.29 -3.73 8.19
N TYR A 399 -4.82 -4.71 8.95
CA TYR A 399 -3.40 -4.97 9.06
C TYR A 399 -2.88 -5.73 7.85
N SER A 400 -1.69 -5.37 7.37
CA SER A 400 -1.09 -5.93 6.15
C SER A 400 -0.89 -7.46 6.19
N HIS A 401 -0.74 -8.05 7.39
CA HIS A 401 -0.62 -9.49 7.58
C HIS A 401 -1.95 -10.26 7.51
N GLU A 402 -3.09 -9.57 7.59
CA GLU A 402 -4.44 -10.14 7.49
C GLU A 402 -4.93 -10.24 6.04
N ILE A 403 -4.15 -9.69 5.10
CA ILE A 403 -4.57 -9.55 3.71
C ILE A 403 -4.11 -10.74 2.87
N GLU A 404 -5.05 -11.44 2.26
CA GLU A 404 -4.75 -12.43 1.24
C GLU A 404 -4.20 -11.78 -0.03
N THR A 405 -3.05 -12.26 -0.50
CA THR A 405 -2.41 -11.75 -1.72
C THR A 405 -2.92 -12.53 -2.93
N TYR A 406 -3.51 -11.84 -3.89
CA TYR A 406 -3.81 -12.43 -5.19
C TYR A 406 -2.51 -12.77 -5.92
N VAL A 407 -2.27 -14.05 -6.13
CA VAL A 407 -1.24 -14.54 -7.05
C VAL A 407 -1.93 -14.70 -8.40
N GLU A 408 -1.56 -13.87 -9.37
CA GLU A 408 -2.03 -14.02 -10.74
C GLU A 408 -1.52 -15.37 -11.25
N GLU A 409 -2.38 -16.38 -11.28
CA GLU A 409 -2.17 -17.54 -12.13
C GLU A 409 -2.29 -17.02 -13.56
N ALA A 410 -1.15 -16.87 -14.22
CA ALA A 410 -1.15 -16.57 -15.64
C ALA A 410 -2.03 -17.65 -16.31
N GLN A 411 -3.16 -17.27 -16.88
CA GLN A 411 -3.94 -18.17 -17.74
C GLN A 411 -3.08 -18.40 -18.99
N VAL A 412 -2.21 -19.41 -18.89
CA VAL A 412 -1.48 -19.93 -20.02
C VAL A 412 -2.51 -20.64 -20.88
N GLU A 413 -2.72 -20.18 -22.11
CA GLU A 413 -3.51 -20.95 -23.06
C GLU A 413 -2.89 -22.32 -23.19
N ASP A 414 -3.64 -23.36 -22.81
CA ASP A 414 -3.15 -24.73 -22.85
C ASP A 414 -3.59 -25.39 -24.14
N TYR A 415 -2.62 -25.63 -25.00
CA TYR A 415 -2.76 -26.28 -26.30
C TYR A 415 -1.70 -27.35 -26.47
N SER A 416 -1.96 -28.34 -27.33
CA SER A 416 -1.02 -29.43 -27.59
C SER A 416 0.24 -28.94 -28.27
N VAL A 417 1.39 -29.44 -27.83
CA VAL A 417 2.72 -29.13 -28.39
C VAL A 417 3.57 -30.38 -28.46
N HIS A 418 4.48 -30.42 -29.43
CA HIS A 418 5.58 -31.37 -29.53
C HIS A 418 6.87 -30.64 -29.15
N VAL A 419 7.67 -31.25 -28.29
CA VAL A 419 8.95 -30.68 -27.88
C VAL A 419 10.10 -31.62 -28.27
N PHE A 420 11.21 -31.03 -28.64
CA PHE A 420 12.41 -31.73 -29.11
C PHE A 420 13.62 -31.18 -28.36
N LEU A 421 14.38 -32.08 -27.74
CA LEU A 421 15.65 -31.78 -27.10
C LEU A 421 16.78 -32.39 -27.96
N SER A 422 17.77 -31.57 -28.34
CA SER A 422 18.97 -32.04 -29.02
C SER A 422 20.05 -32.48 -28.03
N ARG A 423 21.07 -33.22 -28.51
CA ARG A 423 22.21 -33.68 -27.69
C ARG A 423 23.06 -32.52 -27.15
N GLU A 424 23.16 -31.41 -27.92
CA GLU A 424 23.90 -30.21 -27.52
C GLU A 424 23.06 -29.22 -26.69
N GLY A 425 21.82 -29.59 -26.27
CA GLY A 425 20.99 -28.79 -25.38
C GLY A 425 20.17 -27.69 -26.04
N TYR A 426 19.87 -27.83 -27.35
CA TYR A 426 18.87 -27.00 -28.02
C TYR A 426 17.46 -27.58 -27.83
N PHE A 427 16.52 -26.72 -27.54
CA PHE A 427 15.14 -27.11 -27.23
C PHE A 427 14.14 -26.38 -28.12
N LYS A 428 13.22 -27.13 -28.71
CA LYS A 428 12.15 -26.61 -29.57
C LYS A 428 10.79 -26.99 -29.04
N LYS A 429 9.86 -26.05 -29.08
CA LYS A 429 8.44 -26.30 -28.87
C LYS A 429 7.70 -25.99 -30.16
N ILE A 430 6.99 -26.94 -30.71
CA ILE A 430 6.37 -26.86 -32.03
C ILE A 430 4.91 -27.26 -31.92
N THR A 431 4.00 -26.47 -32.47
CA THR A 431 2.57 -26.82 -32.52
C THR A 431 2.32 -27.94 -33.54
N PRO A 432 1.30 -28.81 -33.33
CA PRO A 432 0.97 -29.88 -34.29
C PRO A 432 0.71 -29.37 -35.71
N ALA A 433 0.14 -28.17 -35.83
CA ALA A 433 -0.11 -27.56 -37.13
C ALA A 433 1.20 -27.21 -37.85
N SER A 434 2.19 -26.65 -37.16
CA SER A 434 3.52 -26.32 -37.69
C SER A 434 4.33 -27.57 -38.01
N LEU A 435 4.20 -28.64 -37.23
CA LEU A 435 4.92 -29.90 -37.44
C LEU A 435 4.43 -30.64 -38.68
N ARG A 436 3.11 -30.58 -38.99
CA ARG A 436 2.55 -31.18 -40.25
C ARG A 436 3.09 -30.54 -41.53
N MET A 437 3.53 -29.27 -41.44
CA MET A 437 4.03 -28.54 -42.61
C MET A 437 5.51 -28.84 -42.92
N ALA A 438 6.29 -29.30 -41.92
CA ALA A 438 7.71 -29.66 -42.11
C ALA A 438 8.08 -30.70 -41.04
N ALA A 439 8.22 -31.96 -41.44
CA ALA A 439 8.57 -33.07 -40.54
C ALA A 439 10.05 -33.11 -40.16
N ASP A 440 10.93 -32.67 -41.04
CA ASP A 440 12.38 -32.72 -40.85
C ASP A 440 12.85 -31.62 -39.88
N GLN A 441 13.48 -32.07 -38.78
CA GLN A 441 13.99 -31.19 -37.76
C GLN A 441 15.41 -30.73 -38.07
N LYS A 442 15.64 -29.41 -38.09
CA LYS A 442 16.99 -28.85 -38.24
C LYS A 442 17.75 -28.92 -36.93
N TYR A 443 18.96 -29.45 -36.95
CA TYR A 443 19.93 -29.45 -35.87
C TYR A 443 21.17 -28.66 -36.27
N LYS A 444 22.02 -28.33 -35.29
CA LYS A 444 23.36 -27.80 -35.53
C LYS A 444 24.24 -28.89 -36.13
N ASP A 445 25.28 -28.50 -36.91
CA ASP A 445 26.22 -29.46 -37.52
C ASP A 445 26.86 -30.34 -36.42
N GLY A 446 26.72 -31.65 -36.57
CA GLY A 446 27.20 -32.64 -35.58
C GLY A 446 26.26 -32.95 -34.44
N ASP A 447 25.14 -32.21 -34.28
CA ASP A 447 24.11 -32.43 -33.25
C ASP A 447 23.00 -33.36 -33.81
N GLY A 448 22.14 -33.84 -32.90
CA GLY A 448 21.03 -34.71 -33.26
C GLY A 448 19.97 -34.76 -32.17
N LEU A 449 18.86 -35.45 -32.48
CA LEU A 449 17.79 -35.64 -31.51
C LEU A 449 18.27 -36.44 -30.29
N SER A 450 17.96 -35.95 -29.08
CA SER A 450 18.14 -36.66 -27.83
C SER A 450 16.81 -37.20 -27.29
N GLN A 451 15.82 -36.35 -27.14
CA GLN A 451 14.49 -36.72 -26.60
C GLN A 451 13.39 -35.93 -27.30
N THR A 452 12.19 -36.52 -27.36
CA THR A 452 10.96 -35.88 -27.85
C THR A 452 9.79 -36.23 -26.96
N PHE A 453 8.85 -35.30 -26.80
CA PHE A 453 7.64 -35.50 -26.02
C PHE A 453 6.44 -34.82 -26.68
N GLU A 454 5.27 -35.45 -26.55
CA GLU A 454 3.98 -34.84 -26.86
C GLU A 454 3.32 -34.44 -25.53
N THR A 455 2.89 -33.19 -25.44
CA THR A 455 2.35 -32.63 -24.20
C THR A 455 1.55 -31.37 -24.46
N THR A 456 1.24 -30.57 -23.40
CA THR A 456 0.55 -29.29 -23.52
C THR A 456 1.44 -28.12 -23.13
N ASN A 457 1.11 -26.91 -23.61
CA ASN A 457 1.86 -25.68 -23.37
C ASN A 457 1.97 -25.32 -21.87
N GLY A 458 0.97 -25.72 -21.06
CA GLY A 458 0.95 -25.49 -19.60
C GLY A 458 1.82 -26.48 -18.80
N ALA A 459 2.30 -27.57 -19.43
CA ALA A 459 3.03 -28.63 -18.74
C ALA A 459 4.36 -28.15 -18.14
N GLU A 460 4.68 -28.71 -16.97
CA GLU A 460 6.00 -28.52 -16.33
C GLU A 460 7.00 -29.49 -16.94
N ILE A 461 8.25 -29.02 -17.15
CA ILE A 461 9.38 -29.83 -17.60
C ILE A 461 10.58 -29.63 -16.67
N MET A 462 11.33 -30.70 -16.45
CA MET A 462 12.56 -30.71 -15.67
C MET A 462 13.74 -31.12 -16.53
N PHE A 463 14.83 -30.33 -16.50
CA PHE A 463 16.07 -30.57 -17.22
C PHE A 463 17.17 -30.93 -16.23
N PHE A 464 17.68 -32.16 -16.31
CA PHE A 464 18.79 -32.65 -15.51
C PHE A 464 20.11 -32.34 -16.22
N THR A 465 21.13 -31.97 -15.43
CA THR A 465 22.41 -31.53 -15.95
C THR A 465 23.56 -32.44 -15.48
N ASP A 466 24.69 -32.37 -16.17
CA ASP A 466 25.93 -33.09 -15.84
C ASP A 466 26.57 -32.66 -14.51
N ARG A 467 26.04 -31.61 -13.86
CA ARG A 467 26.50 -31.12 -12.54
C ARG A 467 25.57 -31.48 -11.37
N CYS A 468 24.83 -32.55 -11.47
CA CYS A 468 23.91 -33.02 -10.45
C CYS A 468 22.86 -31.97 -10.04
N GLN A 469 22.42 -31.18 -11.01
CA GLN A 469 21.37 -30.14 -10.83
C GLN A 469 20.17 -30.48 -11.70
N VAL A 470 19.01 -29.93 -11.32
CA VAL A 470 17.80 -29.97 -12.14
C VAL A 470 17.16 -28.59 -12.21
N TYR A 471 16.83 -28.18 -13.42
CA TYR A 471 16.11 -26.94 -13.70
C TYR A 471 14.66 -27.24 -14.02
N LYS A 472 13.74 -26.55 -13.34
CA LYS A 472 12.30 -26.70 -13.50
C LYS A 472 11.74 -25.46 -14.17
N THR A 473 10.91 -25.65 -15.18
CA THR A 473 10.24 -24.57 -15.89
C THR A 473 8.94 -25.05 -16.53
N ARG A 474 8.10 -24.15 -17.01
CA ARG A 474 6.89 -24.50 -17.78
C ARG A 474 7.18 -24.32 -19.26
N LEU A 475 6.53 -25.13 -20.09
CA LEU A 475 6.67 -25.04 -21.55
C LEU A 475 6.16 -23.71 -22.11
N SER A 476 5.25 -23.05 -21.42
CA SER A 476 4.78 -21.70 -21.75
C SER A 476 5.87 -20.62 -21.67
N GLU A 477 6.99 -20.87 -21.03
CA GLU A 477 8.14 -19.94 -20.99
C GLU A 477 9.00 -20.01 -22.28
N PHE A 478 8.74 -20.99 -23.14
CA PHE A 478 9.39 -21.14 -24.45
C PHE A 478 8.45 -20.66 -25.55
N GLU A 479 8.99 -19.98 -26.54
CA GLU A 479 8.22 -19.56 -27.70
C GLU A 479 7.97 -20.74 -28.66
N ASP A 480 6.83 -20.70 -29.37
CA ASP A 480 6.55 -21.67 -30.42
C ASP A 480 7.52 -21.47 -31.61
N THR A 481 8.19 -22.52 -31.99
CA THR A 481 9.19 -22.50 -33.06
C THR A 481 8.75 -23.32 -34.27
N LYS A 482 9.53 -23.27 -35.34
CA LYS A 482 9.36 -24.10 -36.54
C LYS A 482 10.41 -25.22 -36.56
N ALA A 483 10.14 -26.31 -37.28
CA ALA A 483 11.07 -27.40 -37.47
C ALA A 483 12.44 -26.94 -38.04
N SER A 484 12.42 -25.93 -38.91
CA SER A 484 13.61 -25.32 -39.55
C SER A 484 14.45 -24.42 -38.64
N ALA A 485 13.96 -24.08 -37.41
CA ALA A 485 14.72 -23.30 -36.45
C ALA A 485 15.61 -24.21 -35.57
N LEU A 486 16.67 -23.67 -34.96
CA LEU A 486 17.49 -24.41 -34.00
C LEU A 486 16.81 -24.53 -32.63
N GLY A 487 15.91 -23.59 -32.26
CA GLY A 487 15.27 -23.49 -30.98
C GLY A 487 16.07 -22.71 -29.92
N ASP A 488 15.61 -22.77 -28.66
CA ASP A 488 16.27 -22.12 -27.54
C ASP A 488 17.48 -22.94 -27.07
N TYR A 489 18.63 -22.31 -26.85
CA TYR A 489 19.78 -22.93 -26.19
C TYR A 489 19.57 -22.92 -24.70
N LEU A 490 19.31 -24.09 -24.09
CA LEU A 490 18.89 -24.23 -22.71
C LEU A 490 19.83 -23.61 -21.66
N PRO A 491 21.19 -23.79 -21.80
CA PRO A 491 22.11 -23.16 -20.84
C PRO A 491 21.95 -21.64 -20.75
N ALA A 492 21.74 -20.96 -21.88
CA ALA A 492 21.48 -19.52 -21.90
C ALA A 492 20.05 -19.17 -21.43
N LYS A 493 19.04 -19.90 -21.91
CA LYS A 493 17.62 -19.66 -21.60
C LYS A 493 17.31 -19.81 -20.12
N LEU A 494 17.90 -20.83 -19.46
CA LEU A 494 17.67 -21.15 -18.05
C LEU A 494 18.73 -20.56 -17.12
N SER A 495 19.66 -19.74 -17.63
CA SER A 495 20.76 -19.12 -16.88
C SER A 495 21.55 -20.17 -16.07
N MET A 496 21.97 -21.26 -16.74
CA MET A 496 22.74 -22.34 -16.14
C MET A 496 24.16 -21.88 -15.81
N ASP A 497 24.83 -22.62 -14.94
CA ASP A 497 26.22 -22.34 -14.59
C ASP A 497 27.16 -22.52 -15.80
N SER A 498 28.26 -21.81 -15.84
CA SER A 498 29.19 -21.86 -16.97
C SER A 498 29.71 -23.28 -17.20
N GLY A 499 29.54 -23.80 -18.42
CA GLY A 499 29.96 -25.14 -18.83
C GLY A 499 29.10 -26.27 -18.28
N GLU A 500 27.88 -25.99 -17.85
CA GLU A 500 26.86 -26.98 -17.47
C GLU A 500 26.01 -27.37 -18.68
N ASN A 501 25.77 -28.66 -18.86
CA ASN A 501 25.06 -29.20 -20.03
C ASN A 501 23.84 -30.02 -19.57
N VAL A 502 22.76 -29.91 -20.35
CA VAL A 502 21.57 -30.74 -20.15
C VAL A 502 21.80 -32.14 -20.66
N ILE A 503 21.55 -33.12 -19.85
CA ILE A 503 21.74 -34.55 -20.17
C ILE A 503 20.44 -35.35 -20.27
N TYR A 504 19.37 -34.85 -19.63
CA TYR A 504 18.08 -35.53 -19.64
C TYR A 504 16.93 -34.57 -19.34
N ALA A 505 15.80 -34.77 -19.99
CA ALA A 505 14.57 -34.04 -19.72
C ALA A 505 13.46 -35.01 -19.29
N VAL A 506 12.55 -34.51 -18.42
CA VAL A 506 11.37 -35.28 -18.00
C VAL A 506 10.17 -34.37 -17.77
N LEU A 507 9.00 -34.85 -18.15
CA LEU A 507 7.71 -34.25 -17.83
C LEU A 507 7.18 -34.94 -16.56
N PRO A 508 7.17 -34.28 -15.38
CA PRO A 508 6.76 -34.95 -14.13
C PRO A 508 5.26 -35.26 -14.07
N GLY A 509 4.46 -34.57 -14.88
CA GLY A 509 3.00 -34.59 -14.79
C GLY A 509 2.48 -33.84 -13.55
N PRO A 510 1.16 -33.64 -13.42
CA PRO A 510 0.57 -32.85 -12.33
C PRO A 510 0.78 -33.49 -10.93
N ASP A 511 0.79 -34.82 -10.88
CA ASP A 511 0.90 -35.58 -9.62
C ASP A 511 2.31 -36.04 -9.29
N TYR A 512 3.30 -35.80 -10.18
CA TYR A 512 4.66 -36.30 -10.04
C TYR A 512 4.70 -37.84 -9.85
N ALA A 513 3.84 -38.54 -10.59
CA ALA A 513 3.77 -40.00 -10.52
C ALA A 513 4.95 -40.66 -11.25
N GLY A 514 5.38 -41.84 -10.77
CA GLY A 514 6.49 -42.58 -11.30
C GLY A 514 7.84 -42.32 -10.59
N ALA A 515 8.92 -42.81 -11.14
CA ALA A 515 10.25 -42.70 -10.59
C ALA A 515 11.31 -42.41 -11.67
N LEU A 516 12.45 -41.93 -11.26
CA LEU A 516 13.67 -41.85 -12.06
C LEU A 516 14.67 -42.91 -11.60
N LEU A 517 15.24 -43.58 -12.56
CA LEU A 517 16.37 -44.51 -12.35
C LEU A 517 17.66 -43.82 -12.75
N PHE A 518 18.60 -43.72 -11.83
CA PHE A 518 19.94 -43.19 -12.06
C PHE A 518 20.93 -44.36 -12.00
N PHE A 519 21.60 -44.60 -13.11
CA PHE A 519 22.64 -45.63 -13.20
C PHE A 519 24.02 -44.98 -13.18
N PHE A 520 24.90 -45.47 -12.34
CA PHE A 520 26.23 -44.89 -12.15
C PHE A 520 27.32 -45.82 -12.71
N ALA A 521 28.42 -45.23 -13.19
CA ALA A 521 29.54 -45.95 -13.77
C ALA A 521 30.13 -47.04 -12.87
N ASN A 522 29.96 -46.90 -11.55
CA ASN A 522 30.40 -47.89 -10.58
C ASN A 522 29.47 -49.14 -10.40
N GLY A 523 28.48 -49.28 -11.30
CA GLY A 523 27.57 -50.42 -11.31
C GLY A 523 26.42 -50.33 -10.30
N LYS A 524 26.23 -49.19 -9.66
CA LYS A 524 25.09 -48.94 -8.76
C LYS A 524 23.94 -48.27 -9.50
N ALA A 525 22.73 -48.46 -8.98
CA ALA A 525 21.54 -47.72 -9.45
C ALA A 525 20.67 -47.27 -8.28
N ALA A 526 20.10 -46.09 -8.44
CA ALA A 526 19.14 -45.52 -7.53
C ALA A 526 17.77 -45.35 -8.21
N ARG A 527 16.70 -45.79 -7.55
CA ARG A 527 15.32 -45.50 -7.92
C ARG A 527 14.82 -44.36 -7.03
N VAL A 528 14.52 -43.18 -7.60
CA VAL A 528 14.09 -42.00 -6.86
C VAL A 528 12.70 -41.63 -7.34
N ASP A 529 11.74 -41.53 -6.41
CA ASP A 529 10.37 -41.13 -6.74
C ASP A 529 10.33 -39.69 -7.27
N LEU A 530 9.56 -39.44 -8.31
CA LEU A 530 9.39 -38.11 -8.89
C LEU A 530 8.89 -37.09 -7.88
N THR A 531 8.10 -37.51 -6.88
CA THR A 531 7.63 -36.67 -5.77
C THR A 531 8.77 -36.00 -4.99
N ALA A 532 10.00 -36.59 -4.98
CA ALA A 532 11.18 -36.00 -4.37
C ALA A 532 11.64 -34.68 -5.02
N TYR A 533 11.17 -34.41 -6.22
CA TYR A 533 11.44 -33.15 -6.98
C TYR A 533 10.29 -32.15 -6.90
N LYS A 534 9.17 -32.48 -6.26
CA LYS A 534 8.05 -31.57 -6.02
C LYS A 534 8.44 -30.56 -4.96
N THR A 535 8.25 -29.27 -5.25
CA THR A 535 8.59 -28.16 -4.33
C THR A 535 7.34 -27.34 -4.03
N THR A 536 7.20 -26.87 -2.81
CA THR A 536 6.11 -25.98 -2.36
C THR A 536 6.28 -24.54 -2.84
N SER A 537 7.48 -24.16 -3.29
CA SER A 537 7.79 -22.84 -3.86
C SER A 537 8.27 -22.99 -5.29
N ASN A 538 8.06 -21.95 -6.12
CA ASN A 538 8.54 -21.89 -7.51
C ASN A 538 10.08 -21.82 -7.61
N ARG A 539 10.78 -22.81 -7.05
CA ARG A 539 12.23 -22.93 -7.19
C ARG A 539 12.56 -23.45 -8.59
N ARG A 540 13.16 -22.62 -9.39
CA ARG A 540 13.59 -22.97 -10.75
C ARG A 540 14.79 -23.93 -10.78
N LYS A 541 15.70 -23.87 -9.81
CA LYS A 541 16.94 -24.67 -9.73
C LYS A 541 16.99 -25.46 -8.42
N LEU A 542 17.24 -26.78 -8.52
CA LEU A 542 17.47 -27.65 -7.38
C LEU A 542 18.86 -28.28 -7.50
N THR A 543 19.69 -28.09 -6.50
CA THR A 543 21.00 -28.74 -6.36
C THR A 543 20.85 -30.13 -5.76
N GLY A 544 21.81 -31.03 -5.98
CA GLY A 544 21.75 -32.40 -5.49
C GLY A 544 20.56 -33.15 -6.11
N ALA A 545 20.39 -33.07 -7.43
CA ALA A 545 19.33 -33.74 -8.17
C ALA A 545 19.54 -35.26 -8.24
N TYR A 546 20.79 -35.70 -8.19
CA TYR A 546 21.22 -37.11 -8.05
C TYR A 546 22.59 -37.15 -7.36
N SER A 547 23.15 -38.35 -7.11
CA SER A 547 24.41 -38.50 -6.40
C SER A 547 25.61 -38.09 -7.24
N ASP A 548 26.52 -37.33 -6.66
CA ASP A 548 27.82 -36.90 -7.21
C ASP A 548 29.01 -37.86 -6.89
N LYS A 549 28.75 -38.94 -6.17
CA LYS A 549 29.80 -39.85 -5.67
C LYS A 549 30.41 -40.76 -6.74
N ALA A 550 29.78 -40.87 -7.89
CA ALA A 550 30.28 -41.59 -9.05
C ALA A 550 29.72 -40.96 -10.34
N PRO A 551 30.45 -41.07 -11.47
CA PRO A 551 29.93 -40.57 -12.75
C PRO A 551 28.60 -41.24 -13.07
N LEU A 552 27.66 -40.45 -13.60
CA LEU A 552 26.37 -40.93 -14.08
C LEU A 552 26.56 -41.59 -15.45
N ALA A 553 26.02 -42.81 -15.62
CA ALA A 553 26.02 -43.51 -16.90
C ALA A 553 24.73 -43.18 -17.71
N CYS A 554 23.58 -43.29 -17.06
CA CYS A 554 22.34 -42.86 -17.70
C CYS A 554 21.21 -42.57 -16.70
N ILE A 555 20.19 -41.83 -17.15
CA ILE A 555 18.91 -41.56 -16.45
C ILE A 555 17.79 -42.21 -17.28
N ARG A 556 16.85 -42.87 -16.60
CA ARG A 556 15.62 -43.37 -17.23
C ARG A 556 14.39 -43.06 -16.38
N ARG A 557 13.31 -42.69 -17.05
CA ARG A 557 11.99 -42.59 -16.42
C ARG A 557 11.38 -43.99 -16.27
N LEU A 558 10.76 -44.22 -15.15
CA LEU A 558 10.06 -45.47 -14.82
C LEU A 558 8.62 -45.14 -14.40
N ASP A 559 7.66 -45.44 -15.23
CA ASP A 559 6.24 -45.28 -14.92
C ASP A 559 5.66 -46.59 -14.34
N THR A 560 6.06 -47.74 -14.85
CA THR A 560 5.70 -49.08 -14.41
C THR A 560 6.93 -49.97 -14.37
N ASP A 561 6.95 -50.90 -13.45
CA ASP A 561 8.08 -51.84 -13.35
C ASP A 561 8.23 -52.67 -14.61
N CYS A 562 9.46 -52.77 -15.12
CA CYS A 562 9.83 -53.45 -16.35
C CYS A 562 11.19 -54.15 -16.24
N GLU A 563 11.59 -54.92 -17.24
CA GLU A 563 12.93 -55.50 -17.36
C GLU A 563 13.83 -54.54 -18.15
N LEU A 564 15.06 -54.37 -17.64
CA LEU A 564 16.12 -53.57 -18.28
C LEU A 564 17.36 -54.42 -18.51
N ALA A 565 18.01 -54.20 -19.63
CA ALA A 565 19.33 -54.77 -19.97
C ALA A 565 20.42 -53.73 -19.65
N VAL A 566 21.38 -54.13 -18.79
CA VAL A 566 22.52 -53.30 -18.38
C VAL A 566 23.77 -53.87 -19.02
N TYR A 567 24.55 -52.96 -19.61
CA TYR A 567 25.80 -53.28 -20.29
C TYR A 567 26.98 -52.65 -19.59
N SER A 568 28.12 -53.33 -19.64
CA SER A 568 29.37 -52.81 -19.11
C SER A 568 30.45 -52.75 -20.20
N THR A 569 31.49 -51.94 -19.96
CA THR A 569 32.66 -51.82 -20.81
C THR A 569 33.48 -53.14 -20.87
N GLU A 570 33.35 -54.07 -19.90
CA GLU A 570 33.64 -55.48 -20.11
C GLU A 570 32.45 -56.00 -20.93
N PRO A 571 32.63 -56.72 -22.06
CA PRO A 571 31.52 -57.19 -22.88
C PRO A 571 30.62 -58.17 -22.14
N ARG A 572 29.91 -57.66 -21.11
CA ARG A 572 28.94 -58.35 -20.26
C ARG A 572 27.64 -57.59 -20.22
N ALA A 573 26.58 -58.36 -20.15
CA ALA A 573 25.27 -57.80 -19.91
C ALA A 573 24.52 -58.59 -18.81
N LEU A 574 23.55 -57.93 -18.20
CA LEU A 574 22.55 -58.57 -17.37
C LEU A 574 21.17 -57.95 -17.62
N ILE A 575 20.15 -58.79 -17.50
CA ILE A 575 18.75 -58.34 -17.52
C ILE A 575 18.16 -58.53 -16.13
N PHE A 576 17.55 -57.46 -15.61
CA PHE A 576 16.93 -57.49 -14.30
C PHE A 576 15.58 -56.78 -14.30
N HIS A 577 14.69 -57.17 -13.40
CA HIS A 577 13.40 -56.53 -13.21
C HIS A 577 13.51 -55.34 -12.26
N THR A 578 13.00 -54.16 -12.62
CA THR A 578 13.15 -52.90 -11.84
C THR A 578 12.54 -52.94 -10.45
N ALA A 579 11.59 -53.82 -10.19
CA ALA A 579 11.04 -54.08 -8.85
C ALA A 579 12.12 -54.52 -7.79
N LEU A 580 13.29 -54.98 -8.25
CA LEU A 580 14.40 -55.28 -7.36
C LEU A 580 15.09 -54.01 -6.81
N LEU A 581 14.78 -52.82 -7.36
CA LEU A 581 15.26 -51.55 -6.87
C LEU A 581 14.21 -50.89 -5.98
N ALA A 582 14.44 -50.89 -4.68
CA ALA A 582 13.55 -50.24 -3.73
C ALA A 582 13.51 -48.71 -3.97
N PRO A 583 12.32 -48.07 -4.03
CA PRO A 583 12.19 -46.65 -4.21
C PRO A 583 12.79 -45.85 -3.06
N LYS A 584 13.36 -44.69 -3.33
CA LYS A 584 13.98 -43.78 -2.38
C LYS A 584 13.41 -42.39 -2.53
N THR A 585 13.20 -41.69 -1.44
CA THR A 585 12.80 -40.28 -1.40
C THR A 585 14.01 -39.35 -1.37
N THR A 586 15.21 -39.86 -1.06
CA THR A 586 16.44 -39.05 -1.03
C THR A 586 17.09 -39.03 -2.41
N ARG A 587 17.16 -37.83 -3.02
CA ARG A 587 17.71 -37.63 -4.38
C ARG A 587 19.20 -37.99 -4.50
N THR A 588 20.03 -37.67 -3.51
CA THR A 588 21.49 -37.80 -3.55
C THR A 588 21.99 -39.23 -3.20
N THR A 589 21.09 -40.20 -3.19
CA THR A 589 21.46 -41.60 -2.94
C THR A 589 22.11 -42.25 -4.18
N GLN A 590 23.13 -43.09 -3.98
CA GLN A 590 23.64 -43.97 -5.04
C GLN A 590 22.81 -45.26 -5.23
N GLY A 591 21.86 -45.52 -4.33
CA GLY A 591 21.05 -46.73 -4.37
C GLY A 591 21.82 -47.98 -4.02
N VAL A 592 21.59 -49.05 -4.79
CA VAL A 592 22.14 -50.39 -4.58
C VAL A 592 23.03 -50.81 -5.72
N ALA A 593 23.94 -51.74 -5.48
CA ALA A 593 24.73 -52.33 -6.56
C ALA A 593 23.83 -53.21 -7.44
N VAL A 594 23.89 -52.99 -8.75
CA VAL A 594 23.17 -53.73 -9.78
C VAL A 594 24.13 -54.71 -10.47
N MET A 595 25.27 -54.17 -10.92
CA MET A 595 26.27 -54.98 -11.61
C MET A 595 27.59 -54.98 -10.84
N THR A 596 28.12 -56.15 -10.57
CA THR A 596 29.44 -56.30 -9.96
C THR A 596 30.50 -56.17 -11.05
N LEU A 597 31.27 -55.09 -10.98
CA LEU A 597 32.26 -54.73 -11.98
C LEU A 597 33.68 -55.01 -11.45
N LYS A 598 34.59 -55.43 -12.33
CA LYS A 598 36.01 -55.50 -12.01
C LYS A 598 36.65 -54.11 -12.04
N PRO A 599 37.74 -53.82 -11.34
CA PRO A 599 38.29 -52.46 -11.12
C PRO A 599 38.55 -51.61 -12.37
N LYS A 600 38.70 -52.19 -13.56
CA LYS A 600 38.98 -51.48 -14.83
C LYS A 600 37.75 -51.22 -15.68
N TYR A 601 36.60 -51.75 -15.28
CA TYR A 601 35.37 -51.69 -16.07
C TYR A 601 34.29 -50.84 -15.42
N GLN A 602 33.40 -50.29 -16.23
CA GLN A 602 32.34 -49.41 -15.80
C GLN A 602 31.01 -49.89 -16.41
N LEU A 603 29.91 -49.50 -15.78
CA LEU A 603 28.59 -49.57 -16.38
C LEU A 603 28.54 -48.55 -17.51
N GLU A 604 28.18 -48.98 -18.71
CA GLU A 604 28.25 -48.20 -19.94
C GLU A 604 26.88 -47.67 -20.34
N THR A 605 25.91 -48.56 -20.49
CA THR A 605 24.56 -48.15 -20.94
C THR A 605 23.48 -49.08 -20.38
N VAL A 606 22.26 -48.61 -20.40
CA VAL A 606 21.05 -49.36 -19.99
C VAL A 606 19.99 -49.20 -21.06
N LYS A 607 19.45 -50.31 -21.55
CA LYS A 607 18.42 -50.32 -22.61
C LYS A 607 17.13 -50.97 -22.11
N ALA A 608 16.00 -50.56 -22.67
CA ALA A 608 14.76 -51.32 -22.51
C ALA A 608 14.93 -52.69 -23.20
N LEU A 609 14.15 -53.68 -22.78
CA LEU A 609 14.29 -55.04 -23.30
C LEU A 609 13.94 -55.12 -24.79
N GLU A 610 13.09 -54.24 -25.26
CA GLU A 610 12.67 -54.09 -26.67
C GLU A 610 13.76 -53.46 -27.56
N ASP A 611 14.66 -52.66 -26.94
CA ASP A 611 15.73 -51.92 -27.65
C ASP A 611 17.07 -52.69 -27.60
N THR A 612 17.11 -53.90 -27.06
CA THR A 612 18.34 -54.67 -26.93
C THR A 612 18.50 -55.69 -28.05
N PRO A 613 19.73 -55.88 -28.61
CA PRO A 613 19.99 -56.92 -29.58
C PRO A 613 20.01 -58.33 -29.02
N ILE A 614 19.85 -58.49 -27.69
CA ILE A 614 19.94 -59.80 -27.00
C ILE A 614 18.80 -60.73 -27.47
N THR A 615 19.13 -61.79 -28.13
CA THR A 615 18.21 -62.82 -28.62
C THR A 615 17.89 -63.88 -27.54
N ASN A 616 18.90 -64.32 -26.79
CA ASN A 616 18.71 -65.28 -25.70
C ASN A 616 18.63 -64.58 -24.32
N GLN A 617 17.54 -63.94 -24.04
CA GLN A 617 17.33 -63.18 -22.79
C GLN A 617 17.48 -64.00 -21.54
N SER A 618 17.13 -65.30 -21.53
CA SER A 618 17.18 -66.17 -20.35
C SER A 618 18.59 -66.34 -19.81
N ARG A 619 19.62 -66.24 -20.65
CA ARG A 619 21.03 -66.33 -20.29
C ARG A 619 21.48 -65.12 -19.45
N TYR A 620 20.95 -63.95 -19.69
CA TYR A 620 21.35 -62.67 -19.07
C TYR A 620 20.44 -62.26 -17.92
N ARG A 621 19.28 -62.93 -17.77
CA ARG A 621 18.28 -62.58 -16.75
C ARG A 621 18.75 -63.03 -15.38
N VAL A 622 18.73 -62.12 -14.40
CA VAL A 622 19.12 -62.37 -13.02
C VAL A 622 17.94 -62.26 -12.08
N ARG A 623 17.89 -63.05 -11.02
CA ARG A 623 16.80 -63.09 -10.01
C ARG A 623 17.07 -62.23 -8.80
N SER A 624 18.32 -61.82 -8.59
CA SER A 624 18.75 -61.01 -7.44
C SER A 624 19.89 -60.08 -7.83
N LEU A 625 20.04 -58.98 -7.13
CA LEU A 625 21.10 -57.98 -7.30
C LEU A 625 21.97 -57.95 -6.06
N PRO A 626 23.29 -57.67 -6.18
CA PRO A 626 24.05 -57.48 -7.42
C PRO A 626 24.40 -58.79 -8.13
N ALA A 627 24.67 -58.70 -9.43
CA ALA A 627 25.12 -59.82 -10.25
C ALA A 627 26.27 -59.42 -11.19
N ALA A 628 27.18 -60.36 -11.54
CA ALA A 628 28.30 -60.06 -12.43
C ALA A 628 27.93 -59.96 -13.93
N GLY A 629 26.69 -60.35 -14.30
CA GLY A 629 26.27 -60.47 -15.67
C GLY A 629 26.97 -61.61 -16.43
N ALA A 630 26.46 -61.92 -17.61
CA ALA A 630 27.05 -62.92 -18.52
C ALA A 630 27.85 -62.22 -19.64
N LEU A 631 28.91 -62.89 -20.11
CA LEU A 631 29.64 -62.42 -21.31
C LEU A 631 28.70 -62.36 -22.51
N LEU A 632 28.73 -61.26 -23.22
CA LEU A 632 28.00 -61.09 -24.50
C LEU A 632 28.53 -62.10 -25.53
N ARG A 633 27.61 -62.72 -26.24
CA ARG A 633 27.95 -63.52 -27.40
C ARG A 633 28.00 -62.64 -28.64
N GLU A 634 28.73 -63.04 -29.67
CA GLU A 634 28.76 -62.30 -30.94
C GLU A 634 27.39 -62.07 -31.54
N GLU A 635 26.45 -63.03 -31.39
CA GLU A 635 25.08 -62.97 -31.86
C GLU A 635 24.20 -61.94 -31.09
N ASP A 636 24.59 -61.52 -29.88
CA ASP A 636 23.91 -60.63 -28.97
C ASP A 636 24.62 -59.23 -28.90
N SER A 637 25.63 -58.96 -29.77
CA SER A 637 26.39 -57.71 -29.84
C SER A 637 25.90 -56.77 -30.95
N GLU A 638 26.00 -55.47 -30.75
CA GLU A 638 25.57 -54.48 -31.74
C GLU A 638 26.41 -54.46 -33.03
N GLU A 639 27.69 -54.88 -32.99
CA GLU A 639 28.59 -54.88 -34.14
C GLU A 639 28.09 -55.76 -35.30
N ARG A 640 27.29 -56.79 -35.01
CA ARG A 640 26.76 -57.68 -36.04
C ARG A 640 25.46 -57.22 -36.72
N GLN A 641 24.75 -56.28 -36.10
CA GLN A 641 23.52 -55.74 -36.68
C GLN A 641 23.82 -54.71 -37.77
N MET A 642 24.96 -54.05 -37.75
CA MET A 642 25.42 -53.14 -38.79
C MET A 642 25.89 -53.85 -40.06
N ASP A 643 26.47 -55.04 -39.94
CA ASP A 643 26.95 -55.87 -41.09
C ASP A 643 25.84 -56.56 -41.88
N LEU A 644 24.57 -56.52 -41.44
CA LEU A 644 23.41 -57.12 -42.10
C LEU A 644 22.53 -56.06 -42.85
N LEU A 645 22.90 -54.80 -42.78
CA LEU A 645 22.19 -53.66 -43.39
C LEU A 645 23.06 -52.94 -44.46
N ASP A 646 24.26 -53.41 -44.79
CA ASP A 646 25.07 -53.07 -45.94
C ASP A 646 24.83 -54.15 -47.09
#